data_fc9df18f76e4d43d57eb61fd6194d9a3
#
_entry.id   fc9df18f76e4d43d57eb61fd6194d9a3
#
_cell.length_a   1.000
_cell.length_b   1.000
_cell.length_c   1.000
_cell.angle_alpha   90.00
_cell.angle_beta   90.00
_cell.angle_gamma   90.00
#
_symmetry.space_group_name_H-M   'P 1'
#
loop_
_entity.id
_entity.type
_entity.pdbx_description
1 polymer ?
#
loop_
_entity_poly.entity_id
_entity_poly.type
_entity_poly.pdbx_seq_one_letter_code
_entity_poly.pdbx_strand_id
1 'polypeptide(L)'
;MESIVTVLLLSPVLAAGSLHPRIDNGLAKTPQMGWNTYNHYSCSPNEAIVRSNAKALVDLGLASLGYRYVTTDCGWSVADRLPNGTLTWNETLFPSGFPAMGRYLHGLGLLFGVYGDSGTKLCGSPPDQAGSLYHEEQDAKTFAEWGVDALKFDNCYSDAATNYPNVNYEPSTSPSPRYEIMSSALSRVGRPILFQICEWGIDFPALWAPALGNSWRIGNDIIPAWRSIFRTLNQAVPNTDFARPGQWPDLDMLFVGNGVFSVPEEQTHFSLWAILKSPLIIGAALKDNVTSISQASLQVLKQKDVIRFNQDSLGVSASLKRRWSDEGYEVWSGPLSGNRTVVAVINWRNESRDLTLDLPDVGLQYAQVVRNIWSNTVVRDVRTSYTARVAGHGTMLLELQGTVQSGSYPAKIFAKSTGSQKTTFESVYAATTSANYTLAISFSRSSTETITITTSSGQTVSASGKLAKIALAAGSNTITIQHTTPIESIQITPPTGTYYANTVFNVTGSAQHTTCGSGCSPVGSKIGYLSPNSNAYASIPATTPGSKYLAIDYINNDVAFSSSWGWGSNSRNLTVSVNDGAPVRLEAPLSGRHSELFSPGKGWWDTATLGVLTSGWKKGENKVVFGNEGGEDGFQNYAADFVGVRVLD
;
A
#
# COMPACT_ATOMS: atom_id res chain seq x y z
N MET A 1 -11.94 -3.58 -32.98
CA MET A 1 -10.49 -3.33 -32.88
C MET A 1 -10.33 -2.20 -31.87
N GLU A 2 -10.23 -2.59 -30.64
CA GLU A 2 -10.20 -1.73 -29.48
C GLU A 2 -8.75 -1.42 -29.14
N SER A 3 -8.37 -0.17 -29.31
CA SER A 3 -7.06 0.31 -28.82
C SER A 3 -7.30 1.12 -27.57
N ILE A 4 -7.20 0.47 -26.42
CA ILE A 4 -7.14 1.10 -25.12
C ILE A 4 -5.76 1.75 -25.00
N VAL A 5 -5.69 3.06 -25.12
CA VAL A 5 -4.51 3.83 -24.77
C VAL A 5 -4.66 4.28 -23.32
N THR A 6 -4.30 3.39 -22.43
CA THR A 6 -4.07 3.72 -21.02
C THR A 6 -2.76 4.50 -20.94
N VAL A 7 -2.77 5.69 -20.32
CA VAL A 7 -1.54 6.36 -19.89
C VAL A 7 -0.86 5.41 -18.92
N LEU A 8 0.20 4.80 -19.39
CA LEU A 8 0.96 3.78 -18.71
C LEU A 8 1.67 4.34 -17.47
N LEU A 9 0.98 4.26 -16.33
CA LEU A 9 1.65 3.72 -15.17
C LEU A 9 1.79 2.22 -15.49
N LEU A 10 2.90 1.81 -16.07
CA LEU A 10 3.25 0.40 -16.22
C LEU A 10 3.44 -0.15 -14.81
N SER A 11 2.37 -0.67 -14.23
CA SER A 11 2.53 -1.75 -13.28
C SER A 11 3.21 -2.88 -14.07
N PRO A 12 4.29 -3.49 -13.59
CA PRO A 12 4.85 -4.64 -14.25
C PRO A 12 3.71 -5.64 -14.41
N VAL A 13 3.47 -6.09 -15.63
CA VAL A 13 2.64 -7.26 -15.87
C VAL A 13 3.33 -8.38 -15.10
N LEU A 14 2.83 -8.68 -13.91
CA LEU A 14 3.19 -9.89 -13.21
C LEU A 14 2.92 -11.02 -14.19
N ALA A 15 3.99 -11.66 -14.68
CA ALA A 15 3.86 -12.93 -15.36
C ALA A 15 2.94 -13.78 -14.50
N ALA A 16 1.83 -14.27 -15.08
CA ALA A 16 0.87 -15.10 -14.38
C ALA A 16 1.59 -16.35 -13.89
N GLY A 17 2.24 -16.24 -12.74
CA GLY A 17 2.64 -17.38 -11.95
C GLY A 17 1.36 -18.15 -11.64
N SER A 18 1.39 -19.45 -11.70
CA SER A 18 0.28 -20.35 -11.40
C SER A 18 -0.42 -19.83 -10.14
N LEU A 19 -1.68 -19.39 -10.29
CA LEU A 19 -2.51 -18.99 -9.17
C LEU A 19 -2.65 -20.23 -8.27
N HIS A 20 -1.98 -20.23 -7.13
CA HIS A 20 -2.18 -21.25 -6.12
C HIS A 20 -3.68 -21.31 -5.77
N PRO A 21 -4.23 -22.51 -5.52
CA PRO A 21 -5.61 -22.64 -5.09
C PRO A 21 -5.82 -21.75 -3.86
N ARG A 22 -6.96 -21.06 -3.83
CA ARG A 22 -7.31 -20.13 -2.75
C ARG A 22 -8.21 -20.82 -1.77
N ILE A 23 -8.06 -20.48 -0.48
CA ILE A 23 -9.04 -20.91 0.50
C ILE A 23 -10.38 -20.21 0.19
N ASP A 24 -11.44 -21.00 0.12
CA ASP A 24 -12.83 -20.50 0.07
C ASP A 24 -13.63 -21.20 1.18
N ASN A 25 -13.52 -20.66 2.38
CA ASN A 25 -14.28 -21.12 3.55
C ASN A 25 -15.52 -20.25 3.83
N GLY A 26 -15.87 -19.35 2.90
CA GLY A 26 -16.99 -18.43 3.00
C GLY A 26 -16.79 -17.25 3.95
N LEU A 27 -15.61 -17.14 4.59
CA LEU A 27 -15.28 -16.10 5.57
C LEU A 27 -14.53 -14.92 4.93
N ALA A 28 -14.39 -13.84 5.70
CA ALA A 28 -13.61 -12.65 5.35
C ALA A 28 -13.91 -12.10 3.94
N LYS A 29 -15.17 -12.10 3.49
CA LYS A 29 -15.56 -11.48 2.20
C LYS A 29 -15.17 -10.00 2.11
N THR A 30 -15.10 -9.34 3.25
CA THR A 30 -14.43 -8.06 3.49
C THR A 30 -13.41 -8.23 4.61
N PRO A 31 -12.43 -7.33 4.78
CA PRO A 31 -11.46 -7.44 5.87
C PRO A 31 -12.16 -7.56 7.22
N GLN A 32 -11.66 -8.44 8.07
CA GLN A 32 -12.21 -8.64 9.41
C GLN A 32 -12.00 -7.39 10.28
N MET A 33 -12.98 -7.13 11.15
CA MET A 33 -12.96 -6.02 12.09
C MET A 33 -13.20 -6.55 13.50
N GLY A 34 -12.42 -6.04 14.47
CA GLY A 34 -12.53 -6.53 15.83
C GLY A 34 -11.64 -5.81 16.84
N TRP A 35 -11.35 -6.51 17.91
CA TRP A 35 -10.51 -6.08 19.01
C TRP A 35 -9.59 -7.23 19.45
N ASN A 36 -8.39 -6.89 19.90
CA ASN A 36 -7.39 -7.84 20.38
C ASN A 36 -6.69 -7.28 21.63
N THR A 37 -6.34 -8.14 22.56
CA THR A 37 -5.76 -7.76 23.85
C THR A 37 -4.32 -7.24 23.76
N TYR A 38 -3.53 -7.64 22.77
CA TYR A 38 -2.06 -7.57 22.82
C TYR A 38 -1.48 -6.16 22.96
N ASN A 39 -1.83 -5.23 22.08
CA ASN A 39 -1.16 -3.91 22.02
C ASN A 39 -1.33 -3.08 23.29
N HIS A 40 -2.33 -3.36 24.12
CA HIS A 40 -2.53 -2.66 25.39
C HIS A 40 -2.14 -3.51 26.62
N TYR A 41 -2.47 -4.80 26.59
CA TYR A 41 -2.30 -5.68 27.75
C TYR A 41 -1.12 -6.64 27.60
N SER A 42 -0.40 -6.64 26.48
CA SER A 42 0.65 -7.60 26.15
C SER A 42 0.16 -9.05 26.36
N CYS A 43 1.01 -9.94 26.83
CA CYS A 43 0.64 -11.31 27.21
C CYS A 43 0.09 -11.41 28.65
N SER A 44 -0.73 -10.43 29.08
CA SER A 44 -1.33 -10.40 30.43
C SER A 44 -2.86 -10.26 30.40
N PRO A 45 -3.57 -10.95 29.50
CA PRO A 45 -5.03 -10.92 29.47
C PRO A 45 -5.62 -11.67 30.66
N ASN A 46 -6.86 -11.30 31.02
CA ASN A 46 -7.68 -12.09 31.94
C ASN A 46 -9.16 -11.99 31.55
N GLU A 47 -9.99 -12.83 32.15
CA GLU A 47 -11.41 -12.90 31.83
C GLU A 47 -12.13 -11.55 32.02
N ALA A 48 -11.81 -10.80 33.08
CA ALA A 48 -12.44 -9.50 33.35
C ALA A 48 -12.10 -8.46 32.28
N ILE A 49 -10.84 -8.41 31.83
CA ILE A 49 -10.38 -7.54 30.74
C ILE A 49 -11.14 -7.87 29.45
N VAL A 50 -11.19 -9.13 29.05
CA VAL A 50 -11.87 -9.53 27.81
C VAL A 50 -13.36 -9.20 27.87
N ARG A 51 -14.03 -9.52 28.98
CA ARG A 51 -15.47 -9.26 29.16
C ARG A 51 -15.79 -7.76 29.16
N SER A 52 -14.99 -6.93 29.82
CA SER A 52 -15.25 -5.48 29.89
C SER A 52 -15.06 -4.80 28.54
N ASN A 53 -14.01 -5.15 27.78
CA ASN A 53 -13.78 -4.61 26.46
C ASN A 53 -14.79 -5.16 25.42
N ALA A 54 -15.18 -6.41 25.50
CA ALA A 54 -16.25 -6.97 24.67
C ALA A 54 -17.59 -6.24 24.92
N LYS A 55 -17.95 -5.99 26.18
CA LYS A 55 -19.12 -5.18 26.50
C LYS A 55 -18.98 -3.75 25.97
N ALA A 56 -17.80 -3.14 26.07
CA ALA A 56 -17.54 -1.80 25.56
C ALA A 56 -17.67 -1.72 24.02
N LEU A 57 -17.29 -2.76 23.27
CA LEU A 57 -17.53 -2.82 21.82
C LEU A 57 -19.03 -2.62 21.50
N VAL A 58 -19.90 -3.24 22.30
CA VAL A 58 -21.36 -3.14 22.13
C VAL A 58 -21.86 -1.77 22.63
N ASP A 59 -21.53 -1.42 23.86
CA ASP A 59 -22.04 -0.19 24.52
C ASP A 59 -21.60 1.09 23.77
N LEU A 60 -20.40 1.12 23.24
CA LEU A 60 -19.87 2.23 22.45
C LEU A 60 -20.38 2.22 20.99
N GLY A 61 -21.11 1.19 20.58
CA GLY A 61 -21.67 1.06 19.24
C GLY A 61 -20.67 0.63 18.16
N LEU A 62 -19.47 0.19 18.53
CA LEU A 62 -18.46 -0.30 17.60
C LEU A 62 -18.87 -1.63 16.96
N ALA A 63 -19.50 -2.54 17.74
CA ALA A 63 -20.02 -3.80 17.23
C ALA A 63 -21.01 -3.62 16.08
N SER A 64 -21.87 -2.61 16.16
CA SER A 64 -22.85 -2.26 15.11
C SER A 64 -22.21 -1.71 13.83
N LEU A 65 -20.96 -1.26 13.90
CA LEU A 65 -20.16 -0.81 12.76
C LEU A 65 -19.31 -1.92 12.14
N GLY A 66 -19.34 -3.14 12.71
CA GLY A 66 -18.65 -4.30 12.17
C GLY A 66 -17.48 -4.82 13.00
N TYR A 67 -17.06 -4.16 14.08
CA TYR A 67 -16.02 -4.64 14.99
C TYR A 67 -16.56 -5.80 15.85
N ARG A 68 -16.53 -7.01 15.31
CA ARG A 68 -17.20 -8.16 15.92
C ARG A 68 -16.27 -9.21 16.50
N TYR A 69 -15.05 -9.37 15.97
CA TYR A 69 -14.10 -10.34 16.49
C TYR A 69 -13.48 -9.84 17.79
N VAL A 70 -13.47 -10.67 18.84
CA VAL A 70 -12.82 -10.40 20.12
C VAL A 70 -11.78 -11.48 20.34
N THR A 71 -10.51 -11.12 20.14
CA THR A 71 -9.38 -12.05 20.22
C THR A 71 -8.66 -11.92 21.55
N THR A 72 -8.56 -13.02 22.28
CA THR A 72 -7.65 -13.17 23.42
C THR A 72 -6.29 -13.60 22.87
N ASP A 73 -5.30 -12.70 22.92
CA ASP A 73 -3.92 -12.92 22.46
C ASP A 73 -3.11 -13.73 23.49
N CYS A 74 -1.78 -13.81 23.39
CA CYS A 74 -0.90 -14.59 24.26
C CYS A 74 -1.19 -14.37 25.76
N GLY A 75 -0.77 -15.30 26.61
CA GLY A 75 -0.94 -15.23 28.08
C GLY A 75 -2.18 -15.96 28.63
N TRP A 76 -2.98 -16.58 27.78
CA TRP A 76 -4.22 -17.25 28.23
C TRP A 76 -4.04 -18.70 28.62
N SER A 77 -3.09 -19.43 28.03
CA SER A 77 -2.89 -20.87 28.25
C SER A 77 -1.88 -21.14 29.36
N VAL A 78 -1.62 -22.42 29.62
CA VAL A 78 -0.59 -22.88 30.53
C VAL A 78 0.55 -23.58 29.79
N ALA A 79 1.67 -23.85 30.48
CA ALA A 79 2.83 -24.49 29.88
C ALA A 79 2.56 -25.96 29.51
N ASP A 80 1.85 -26.68 30.36
CA ASP A 80 1.60 -28.09 30.19
C ASP A 80 0.23 -28.35 29.55
N ARG A 81 0.19 -29.29 28.63
CA ARG A 81 -1.07 -29.83 28.10
C ARG A 81 -1.70 -30.77 29.12
N LEU A 82 -2.99 -30.98 29.03
CA LEU A 82 -3.67 -32.02 29.79
C LEU A 82 -3.06 -33.42 29.49
N PRO A 83 -3.24 -34.43 30.35
CA PRO A 83 -2.68 -35.77 30.14
C PRO A 83 -3.05 -36.43 28.80
N ASN A 84 -4.17 -36.03 28.21
CA ASN A 84 -4.61 -36.49 26.88
C ASN A 84 -4.02 -35.64 25.72
N GLY A 85 -3.12 -34.69 25.99
CA GLY A 85 -2.50 -33.82 25.05
C GLY A 85 -3.28 -32.54 24.70
N THR A 86 -4.49 -32.34 25.23
CA THR A 86 -5.34 -31.18 24.93
C THR A 86 -4.77 -29.88 25.52
N LEU A 87 -4.80 -28.79 24.76
CA LEU A 87 -4.56 -27.45 25.28
C LEU A 87 -5.57 -27.07 26.35
N THR A 88 -5.13 -26.29 27.34
CA THR A 88 -6.03 -25.73 28.35
C THR A 88 -5.64 -24.30 28.71
N TRP A 89 -6.57 -23.61 29.33
CA TRP A 89 -6.40 -22.22 29.77
C TRP A 89 -5.89 -22.13 31.20
N ASN A 90 -5.35 -20.99 31.59
CA ASN A 90 -5.01 -20.67 32.97
C ASN A 90 -6.30 -20.38 33.76
N GLU A 91 -6.68 -21.30 34.64
CA GLU A 91 -7.93 -21.23 35.44
C GLU A 91 -7.96 -20.03 36.41
N THR A 92 -6.79 -19.53 36.83
CA THR A 92 -6.71 -18.31 37.68
C THR A 92 -7.06 -17.07 36.87
N LEU A 93 -6.63 -16.99 35.61
CA LEU A 93 -6.90 -15.86 34.75
C LEU A 93 -8.28 -15.95 34.10
N PHE A 94 -8.74 -17.14 33.77
CA PHE A 94 -10.00 -17.42 33.09
C PHE A 94 -10.83 -18.47 33.86
N PRO A 95 -11.37 -18.14 35.05
CA PRO A 95 -12.03 -19.10 35.94
C PRO A 95 -13.30 -19.73 35.35
N SER A 96 -13.98 -19.07 34.41
CA SER A 96 -15.14 -19.65 33.73
C SER A 96 -14.76 -20.58 32.57
N GLY A 97 -13.52 -20.48 32.07
CA GLY A 97 -12.99 -21.23 30.95
C GLY A 97 -13.40 -20.72 29.57
N PHE A 98 -12.68 -21.15 28.55
CA PHE A 98 -12.84 -20.69 27.17
C PHE A 98 -14.19 -21.05 26.52
N PRO A 99 -14.78 -22.25 26.78
CA PRO A 99 -16.14 -22.56 26.32
C PRO A 99 -17.20 -21.59 26.86
N ALA A 100 -17.06 -21.14 28.11
CA ALA A 100 -17.98 -20.15 28.70
C ALA A 100 -17.72 -18.75 28.15
N MET A 101 -16.46 -18.40 27.88
CA MET A 101 -16.10 -17.14 27.20
C MET A 101 -16.71 -17.08 25.80
N GLY A 102 -16.59 -18.14 24.99
CA GLY A 102 -17.20 -18.22 23.67
C GLY A 102 -18.71 -18.00 23.73
N ARG A 103 -19.41 -18.71 24.64
CA ARG A 103 -20.87 -18.51 24.84
C ARG A 103 -21.20 -17.07 25.26
N TYR A 104 -20.41 -16.45 26.12
CA TYR A 104 -20.62 -15.08 26.56
C TYR A 104 -20.49 -14.09 25.37
N LEU A 105 -19.44 -14.21 24.57
CA LEU A 105 -19.22 -13.35 23.41
C LEU A 105 -20.31 -13.53 22.36
N HIS A 106 -20.71 -14.76 22.06
CA HIS A 106 -21.82 -15.04 21.15
C HIS A 106 -23.14 -14.47 21.69
N GLY A 107 -23.37 -14.51 23.01
CA GLY A 107 -24.52 -13.87 23.64
C GLY A 107 -24.59 -12.35 23.46
N LEU A 108 -23.44 -11.70 23.23
CA LEU A 108 -23.34 -10.28 22.88
C LEU A 108 -23.41 -10.02 21.37
N GLY A 109 -23.54 -11.06 20.54
CA GLY A 109 -23.49 -10.96 19.08
C GLY A 109 -22.08 -10.77 18.51
N LEU A 110 -21.05 -11.02 19.31
CA LEU A 110 -19.64 -10.96 18.95
C LEU A 110 -19.11 -12.34 18.54
N LEU A 111 -17.90 -12.36 17.98
CA LEU A 111 -17.21 -13.57 17.52
C LEU A 111 -15.97 -13.81 18.37
N PHE A 112 -15.72 -15.05 18.73
CA PHE A 112 -14.65 -15.43 19.63
C PHE A 112 -13.37 -15.74 18.87
N GLY A 113 -12.29 -14.96 19.10
CA GLY A 113 -10.95 -15.19 18.58
C GLY A 113 -10.02 -15.70 19.68
N VAL A 114 -9.10 -16.58 19.28
CA VAL A 114 -8.00 -17.06 20.13
C VAL A 114 -6.67 -16.89 19.41
N TYR A 115 -5.59 -16.92 20.19
CA TYR A 115 -4.22 -16.89 19.71
C TYR A 115 -3.58 -18.27 19.90
N GLY A 116 -2.82 -18.71 18.91
CA GLY A 116 -1.99 -19.89 18.91
C GLY A 116 -0.66 -19.64 18.22
N ASP A 117 0.18 -20.67 18.11
CA ASP A 117 1.49 -20.55 17.48
C ASP A 117 1.84 -21.81 16.69
N SER A 118 2.50 -21.64 15.55
CA SER A 118 2.97 -22.74 14.70
C SER A 118 4.21 -23.44 15.24
N GLY A 119 4.77 -22.96 16.33
CA GLY A 119 5.90 -23.54 17.02
C GLY A 119 5.52 -24.38 18.24
N THR A 120 6.53 -24.77 19.01
CA THR A 120 6.36 -25.59 20.23
C THR A 120 5.85 -24.78 21.40
N LYS A 121 6.00 -23.45 21.38
CA LYS A 121 5.58 -22.52 22.44
C LYS A 121 4.98 -21.26 21.81
N LEU A 122 4.16 -20.54 22.58
CA LEU A 122 3.63 -19.23 22.19
C LEU A 122 4.71 -18.14 22.29
N CYS A 123 4.59 -17.11 21.49
CA CYS A 123 5.49 -15.95 21.52
C CYS A 123 5.45 -15.23 22.88
N GLY A 124 6.61 -14.90 23.43
CA GLY A 124 6.80 -13.89 24.49
C GLY A 124 6.16 -14.20 25.85
N SER A 125 5.64 -15.39 26.08
CA SER A 125 4.90 -15.73 27.29
C SER A 125 5.79 -16.39 28.35
N PRO A 126 5.92 -15.84 29.57
CA PRO A 126 6.26 -16.58 30.75
C PRO A 126 4.99 -16.96 31.56
N PRO A 127 4.83 -18.19 32.03
CA PRO A 127 5.64 -19.37 31.72
C PRO A 127 5.47 -19.80 30.25
N ASP A 128 6.44 -20.55 29.73
CA ASP A 128 6.46 -21.11 28.37
C ASP A 128 5.14 -21.82 28.01
N GLN A 129 4.22 -21.12 27.38
CA GLN A 129 2.91 -21.67 27.03
C GLN A 129 3.01 -22.56 25.79
N ALA A 130 2.24 -23.65 25.77
CA ALA A 130 2.29 -24.64 24.70
C ALA A 130 1.80 -24.07 23.37
N GLY A 131 2.64 -24.19 22.32
CA GLY A 131 2.25 -23.97 20.93
C GLY A 131 1.64 -25.23 20.30
N SER A 132 1.24 -25.13 19.04
CA SER A 132 0.49 -26.21 18.36
C SER A 132 1.35 -27.15 17.53
N LEU A 133 2.65 -26.91 17.40
CA LEU A 133 3.53 -27.77 16.58
C LEU A 133 3.44 -29.23 17.03
N TYR A 134 3.13 -30.12 16.10
CA TYR A 134 2.82 -31.56 16.27
C TYR A 134 1.49 -31.87 16.96
N HIS A 135 0.64 -30.87 17.21
CA HIS A 135 -0.68 -31.03 17.85
C HIS A 135 -1.81 -30.36 17.08
N GLU A 136 -1.57 -29.93 15.84
CA GLU A 136 -2.46 -29.04 15.08
C GLU A 136 -3.88 -29.63 14.93
N GLU A 137 -4.00 -30.93 14.67
CA GLU A 137 -5.32 -31.57 14.52
C GLU A 137 -6.11 -31.60 15.85
N GLN A 138 -5.42 -31.88 16.97
CA GLN A 138 -6.04 -31.87 18.27
C GLN A 138 -6.45 -30.45 18.68
N ASP A 139 -5.59 -29.47 18.45
CA ASP A 139 -5.82 -28.09 18.82
C ASP A 139 -6.95 -27.48 17.99
N ALA A 140 -6.97 -27.72 16.67
CA ALA A 140 -8.06 -27.29 15.80
C ALA A 140 -9.42 -27.83 16.28
N LYS A 141 -9.48 -29.10 16.69
CA LYS A 141 -10.68 -29.71 17.27
C LYS A 141 -11.06 -29.05 18.60
N THR A 142 -10.08 -28.80 19.46
CA THR A 142 -10.27 -28.14 20.76
C THR A 142 -10.82 -26.71 20.57
N PHE A 143 -10.28 -25.94 19.63
CA PHE A 143 -10.77 -24.59 19.29
C PHE A 143 -12.23 -24.64 18.78
N ALA A 144 -12.55 -25.61 17.93
CA ALA A 144 -13.92 -25.78 17.44
C ALA A 144 -14.90 -26.12 18.58
N GLU A 145 -14.50 -27.00 19.51
CA GLU A 145 -15.29 -27.37 20.69
C GLU A 145 -15.51 -26.20 21.65
N TRP A 146 -14.56 -25.29 21.77
CA TRP A 146 -14.71 -24.04 22.54
C TRP A 146 -15.58 -23.00 21.87
N GLY A 147 -15.97 -23.23 20.61
CA GLY A 147 -16.77 -22.29 19.82
C GLY A 147 -15.97 -21.14 19.25
N VAL A 148 -14.68 -21.34 18.98
CA VAL A 148 -13.80 -20.33 18.36
C VAL A 148 -14.25 -20.03 16.94
N ASP A 149 -14.24 -18.74 16.57
CA ASP A 149 -14.59 -18.21 15.25
C ASP A 149 -13.38 -17.69 14.47
N ALA A 150 -12.27 -17.39 15.17
CA ALA A 150 -11.03 -16.91 14.56
C ALA A 150 -9.81 -17.43 15.32
N LEU A 151 -8.76 -17.79 14.58
CA LEU A 151 -7.46 -18.17 15.11
C LEU A 151 -6.38 -17.22 14.53
N LYS A 152 -5.72 -16.42 15.39
CA LYS A 152 -4.45 -15.79 15.09
C LYS A 152 -3.33 -16.79 15.39
N PHE A 153 -2.49 -17.08 14.40
CA PHE A 153 -1.50 -18.15 14.48
C PHE A 153 -0.11 -17.63 14.18
N ASP A 154 0.75 -17.60 15.19
CA ASP A 154 2.06 -16.97 15.18
C ASP A 154 3.20 -17.92 14.78
N ASN A 155 4.46 -17.47 14.88
CA ASN A 155 5.63 -18.11 14.27
C ASN A 155 6.84 -18.23 15.23
N CYS A 156 6.63 -18.20 16.54
CA CYS A 156 7.70 -18.36 17.52
C CYS A 156 8.08 -19.83 17.73
N TYR A 157 9.28 -20.09 18.21
CA TYR A 157 9.79 -21.45 18.54
C TYR A 157 9.48 -22.50 17.46
N SER A 158 9.63 -22.10 16.22
CA SER A 158 9.13 -22.82 15.06
C SER A 158 9.98 -24.02 14.62
N ASP A 159 11.15 -24.23 15.22
CA ASP A 159 12.01 -25.40 14.98
C ASP A 159 12.52 -25.99 16.29
N ALA A 160 11.82 -27.03 16.77
CA ALA A 160 12.17 -27.71 18.01
C ALA A 160 13.52 -28.44 17.97
N ALA A 161 14.06 -28.75 16.78
CA ALA A 161 15.27 -29.54 16.63
C ALA A 161 16.56 -28.76 16.91
N THR A 162 16.50 -27.43 16.92
CA THR A 162 17.69 -26.56 16.91
C THR A 162 17.80 -25.64 18.11
N ASN A 163 17.07 -25.84 19.21
CA ASN A 163 17.01 -24.87 20.32
C ASN A 163 16.67 -23.46 19.83
N TYR A 164 15.71 -23.34 18.96
CA TYR A 164 15.34 -22.13 18.27
C TYR A 164 15.04 -20.99 19.26
N PRO A 165 15.50 -19.77 18.96
CA PRO A 165 15.12 -18.61 19.73
C PRO A 165 13.61 -18.37 19.65
N ASN A 166 13.07 -17.63 20.60
CA ASN A 166 11.67 -17.23 20.63
C ASN A 166 11.23 -16.67 19.25
N VAL A 167 12.07 -15.87 18.62
CA VAL A 167 11.82 -15.28 17.31
C VAL A 167 12.98 -15.58 16.37
N ASN A 168 12.67 -16.09 15.18
CA ASN A 168 13.64 -16.26 14.11
C ASN A 168 13.16 -15.60 12.81
N TYR A 169 13.82 -14.51 12.42
CA TYR A 169 13.55 -13.79 11.18
C TYR A 169 14.30 -14.33 9.96
N GLU A 170 15.24 -15.25 10.17
CA GLU A 170 16.07 -15.85 9.14
C GLU A 170 16.01 -17.38 9.25
N PRO A 171 14.81 -18.00 9.14
CA PRO A 171 14.69 -19.44 9.23
C PRO A 171 15.38 -20.12 8.04
N SER A 172 15.87 -21.33 8.25
CA SER A 172 16.50 -22.14 7.19
C SER A 172 15.50 -22.78 6.22
N THR A 173 14.22 -22.78 6.56
CA THR A 173 13.11 -23.37 5.79
C THR A 173 11.90 -22.44 5.77
N SER A 174 11.09 -22.55 4.70
CA SER A 174 9.83 -21.81 4.62
C SER A 174 8.89 -22.13 5.78
N PRO A 175 8.22 -21.13 6.37
CA PRO A 175 7.19 -21.36 7.38
C PRO A 175 5.91 -22.00 6.82
N SER A 176 5.64 -21.87 5.52
CA SER A 176 4.39 -22.27 4.86
C SER A 176 3.89 -23.67 5.23
N PRO A 177 4.72 -24.75 5.29
CA PRO A 177 4.24 -26.09 5.60
C PRO A 177 3.58 -26.23 6.99
N ARG A 178 4.03 -25.47 8.00
CA ARG A 178 3.41 -25.52 9.34
C ARG A 178 2.02 -24.89 9.32
N TYR A 179 1.85 -23.79 8.59
CA TYR A 179 0.54 -23.16 8.39
C TYR A 179 -0.40 -24.01 7.56
N GLU A 180 0.12 -24.77 6.57
CA GLU A 180 -0.66 -25.71 5.78
C GLU A 180 -1.26 -26.83 6.64
N ILE A 181 -0.50 -27.39 7.59
CA ILE A 181 -0.97 -28.42 8.51
C ILE A 181 -2.14 -27.88 9.36
N MET A 182 -1.99 -26.71 9.98
CA MET A 182 -3.07 -26.11 10.77
C MET A 182 -4.29 -25.74 9.90
N SER A 183 -4.09 -25.15 8.72
CA SER A 183 -5.17 -24.83 7.78
C SER A 183 -5.98 -26.07 7.40
N SER A 184 -5.27 -27.17 7.09
CA SER A 184 -5.86 -28.48 6.80
C SER A 184 -6.64 -29.02 8.00
N ALA A 185 -6.09 -28.90 9.22
CA ALA A 185 -6.77 -29.33 10.45
C ALA A 185 -8.06 -28.52 10.67
N LEU A 186 -8.02 -27.19 10.55
CA LEU A 186 -9.18 -26.32 10.69
C LEU A 186 -10.28 -26.64 9.66
N SER A 187 -9.91 -27.05 8.44
CA SER A 187 -10.88 -27.42 7.41
C SER A 187 -11.70 -28.67 7.74
N ARG A 188 -11.18 -29.54 8.63
CA ARG A 188 -11.80 -30.83 9.00
C ARG A 188 -12.68 -30.79 10.25
N VAL A 189 -12.68 -29.70 11.01
CA VAL A 189 -13.42 -29.65 12.30
C VAL A 189 -14.92 -29.33 12.17
N GLY A 190 -15.41 -29.12 10.95
CA GLY A 190 -16.84 -28.89 10.70
C GLY A 190 -17.38 -27.53 11.14
N ARG A 191 -16.55 -26.66 11.70
CA ARG A 191 -16.85 -25.28 12.06
C ARG A 191 -15.97 -24.33 11.24
N PRO A 192 -16.52 -23.34 10.51
CA PRO A 192 -15.71 -22.33 9.86
C PRO A 192 -14.97 -21.48 10.90
N ILE A 193 -13.64 -21.47 10.84
CA ILE A 193 -12.75 -20.65 11.68
C ILE A 193 -11.93 -19.76 10.78
N LEU A 194 -12.00 -18.45 10.98
CA LEU A 194 -11.19 -17.48 10.27
C LEU A 194 -9.73 -17.66 10.67
N PHE A 195 -8.86 -17.91 9.68
CA PHE A 195 -7.45 -18.19 9.93
C PHE A 195 -6.59 -16.98 9.57
N GLN A 196 -5.91 -16.42 10.58
CA GLN A 196 -5.02 -15.26 10.48
C GLN A 196 -3.57 -15.74 10.63
N ILE A 197 -2.83 -15.70 9.54
CA ILE A 197 -1.43 -16.12 9.49
C ILE A 197 -0.54 -14.96 9.96
N CYS A 198 0.20 -15.18 11.05
CA CYS A 198 1.05 -14.17 11.69
C CYS A 198 2.52 -14.61 11.67
N GLU A 199 3.15 -14.62 10.48
CA GLU A 199 4.53 -15.06 10.31
C GLU A 199 5.48 -13.91 9.89
N TRP A 200 5.07 -12.67 10.11
CA TRP A 200 5.87 -11.43 10.03
C TRP A 200 6.38 -11.05 8.63
N GLY A 201 5.83 -11.59 7.58
CA GLY A 201 6.24 -11.29 6.19
C GLY A 201 7.43 -12.11 5.69
N ILE A 202 7.82 -13.16 6.40
CA ILE A 202 8.91 -14.06 6.02
C ILE A 202 8.48 -14.90 4.81
N ASP A 203 9.39 -15.05 3.84
CA ASP A 203 9.12 -15.79 2.59
C ASP A 203 7.94 -15.24 1.78
N PHE A 204 7.71 -13.94 1.87
CA PHE A 204 6.67 -13.19 1.15
C PHE A 204 5.31 -13.90 1.13
N PRO A 205 4.57 -13.90 2.25
CA PRO A 205 3.37 -14.73 2.46
C PRO A 205 2.27 -14.48 1.45
N ALA A 206 2.24 -13.32 0.79
CA ALA A 206 1.29 -13.04 -0.28
C ALA A 206 1.29 -14.07 -1.42
N LEU A 207 2.38 -14.85 -1.58
CA LEU A 207 2.48 -15.90 -2.60
C LEU A 207 1.90 -17.25 -2.19
N TRP A 208 1.84 -17.56 -0.88
CA TRP A 208 1.42 -18.87 -0.40
C TRP A 208 0.25 -18.80 0.62
N ALA A 209 0.20 -17.78 1.46
CA ALA A 209 -0.82 -17.64 2.49
C ALA A 209 -2.26 -17.53 1.96
N PRO A 210 -2.54 -16.95 0.76
CA PRO A 210 -3.90 -16.95 0.20
C PRO A 210 -4.51 -18.33 -0.02
N ALA A 211 -3.69 -19.39 -0.13
CA ALA A 211 -4.17 -20.76 -0.23
C ALA A 211 -4.58 -21.35 1.14
N LEU A 212 -4.10 -20.77 2.23
CA LEU A 212 -4.13 -21.35 3.56
C LEU A 212 -5.01 -20.57 4.55
N GLY A 213 -5.06 -19.24 4.44
CA GLY A 213 -5.74 -18.39 5.43
C GLY A 213 -6.48 -17.20 4.81
N ASN A 214 -7.24 -16.53 5.67
CA ASN A 214 -8.10 -15.39 5.29
C ASN A 214 -7.36 -14.05 5.39
N SER A 215 -6.30 -13.96 6.18
CA SER A 215 -5.39 -12.82 6.22
C SER A 215 -3.98 -13.27 6.61
N TRP A 216 -3.00 -12.46 6.25
CA TRP A 216 -1.60 -12.72 6.58
C TRP A 216 -0.85 -11.43 6.89
N ARG A 217 -0.05 -11.45 7.95
CA ARG A 217 0.84 -10.35 8.32
C ARG A 217 1.88 -10.15 7.22
N ILE A 218 2.02 -8.91 6.79
CA ILE A 218 3.01 -8.55 5.75
C ILE A 218 4.38 -8.20 6.33
N GLY A 219 4.46 -8.03 7.64
CA GLY A 219 5.68 -7.62 8.31
C GLY A 219 5.63 -7.86 9.82
N ASN A 220 6.70 -7.44 10.48
CA ASN A 220 6.81 -7.52 11.92
C ASN A 220 5.83 -6.59 12.65
N ASP A 221 5.69 -6.78 13.96
CA ASP A 221 4.74 -6.04 14.78
C ASP A 221 4.90 -4.53 14.66
N ILE A 222 3.77 -3.84 14.59
CA ILE A 222 3.73 -2.40 14.69
C ILE A 222 4.19 -1.97 16.10
N ILE A 223 4.99 -0.91 16.17
CA ILE A 223 5.47 -0.37 17.44
C ILE A 223 4.81 0.99 17.75
N PRO A 224 4.74 1.40 19.03
CA PRO A 224 4.12 2.65 19.45
C PRO A 224 4.98 3.88 19.06
N ALA A 225 5.20 4.07 17.77
CA ALA A 225 5.95 5.18 17.20
C ALA A 225 5.42 5.54 15.81
N TRP A 226 5.29 6.83 15.52
CA TRP A 226 4.79 7.31 14.22
C TRP A 226 5.58 6.74 13.02
N ARG A 227 6.89 6.66 13.15
CA ARG A 227 7.75 6.08 12.10
C ARG A 227 7.41 4.63 11.74
N SER A 228 6.77 3.87 12.64
CA SER A 228 6.34 2.50 12.33
C SER A 228 5.23 2.46 11.29
N ILE A 229 4.42 3.52 11.21
CA ILE A 229 3.41 3.67 10.14
C ILE A 229 4.10 3.76 8.78
N PHE A 230 5.09 4.66 8.64
CA PHE A 230 5.84 4.81 7.40
C PHE A 230 6.57 3.51 6.99
N ARG A 231 7.20 2.83 7.96
CA ARG A 231 7.86 1.54 7.74
C ARG A 231 6.89 0.48 7.21
N THR A 232 5.74 0.35 7.86
CA THR A 232 4.71 -0.63 7.47
C THR A 232 4.15 -0.33 6.07
N LEU A 233 3.96 0.95 5.73
CA LEU A 233 3.53 1.34 4.39
C LEU A 233 4.55 0.98 3.32
N ASN A 234 5.85 1.14 3.58
CA ASN A 234 6.89 0.72 2.65
C ASN A 234 6.86 -0.79 2.40
N GLN A 235 6.49 -1.57 3.41
CA GLN A 235 6.26 -3.00 3.31
C GLN A 235 4.95 -3.34 2.59
N ALA A 236 3.93 -2.48 2.71
CA ALA A 236 2.64 -2.68 2.06
C ALA A 236 2.72 -2.49 0.53
N VAL A 237 3.63 -1.64 0.02
CA VAL A 237 3.70 -1.33 -1.43
C VAL A 237 3.67 -2.58 -2.31
N PRO A 238 4.54 -3.59 -2.14
CA PRO A 238 4.51 -4.79 -2.98
C PRO A 238 3.35 -5.75 -2.67
N ASN A 239 2.56 -5.49 -1.63
CA ASN A 239 1.46 -6.34 -1.18
C ASN A 239 0.08 -5.87 -1.67
N THR A 240 -0.04 -4.66 -2.22
CA THR A 240 -1.33 -4.04 -2.57
C THR A 240 -2.13 -4.82 -3.62
N ASP A 241 -1.47 -5.51 -4.53
CA ASP A 241 -2.12 -6.28 -5.60
C ASP A 241 -2.69 -7.64 -5.13
N PHE A 242 -2.41 -8.03 -3.89
CA PHE A 242 -2.83 -9.32 -3.35
C PHE A 242 -4.13 -9.25 -2.53
N ALA A 243 -4.62 -8.05 -2.19
CA ALA A 243 -5.88 -7.87 -1.50
C ALA A 243 -7.08 -8.28 -2.37
N ARG A 244 -7.93 -9.17 -1.87
CA ARG A 244 -9.13 -9.67 -2.58
C ARG A 244 -10.16 -10.19 -1.58
N PRO A 245 -11.44 -10.24 -1.95
CA PRO A 245 -12.46 -10.85 -1.10
C PRO A 245 -12.07 -12.24 -0.62
N GLY A 246 -12.11 -12.43 0.69
CA GLY A 246 -11.69 -13.65 1.38
C GLY A 246 -10.22 -13.71 1.79
N GLN A 247 -9.37 -12.76 1.36
CA GLN A 247 -7.92 -12.83 1.47
C GLN A 247 -7.29 -11.44 1.59
N TRP A 248 -6.69 -11.12 2.73
CA TRP A 248 -6.28 -9.77 3.06
C TRP A 248 -4.84 -9.69 3.58
N PRO A 249 -3.96 -8.88 2.94
CA PRO A 249 -2.72 -8.47 3.57
C PRO A 249 -3.01 -7.73 4.88
N ASP A 250 -2.38 -8.13 5.95
CA ASP A 250 -2.58 -7.59 7.29
C ASP A 250 -1.39 -6.70 7.68
N LEU A 251 -1.67 -5.42 7.86
CA LEU A 251 -0.69 -4.38 8.23
C LEU A 251 -0.50 -4.32 9.76
N ASP A 252 -1.05 -5.27 10.51
CA ASP A 252 -1.13 -5.32 11.97
C ASP A 252 -2.26 -4.47 12.57
N MET A 253 -2.39 -4.52 13.88
CA MET A 253 -3.45 -3.90 14.65
C MET A 253 -3.40 -2.38 14.65
N LEU A 254 -4.52 -1.76 14.95
CA LEU A 254 -4.65 -0.32 15.09
C LEU A 254 -4.15 0.15 16.46
N PHE A 255 -3.27 1.16 16.47
CA PHE A 255 -2.87 1.90 17.67
C PHE A 255 -3.81 3.08 17.99
N VAL A 256 -4.92 3.24 17.28
CA VAL A 256 -5.92 4.26 17.54
C VAL A 256 -6.51 4.05 18.94
N GLY A 257 -6.37 5.05 19.81
CA GLY A 257 -6.88 5.01 21.18
C GLY A 257 -5.88 4.55 22.25
N ASN A 258 -4.66 4.20 21.89
CA ASN A 258 -3.61 3.82 22.85
C ASN A 258 -2.87 5.02 23.47
N GLY A 259 -3.22 6.25 23.09
CA GLY A 259 -2.57 7.48 23.61
C GLY A 259 -1.15 7.71 23.09
N VAL A 260 -0.75 6.97 22.04
CA VAL A 260 0.58 7.06 21.40
C VAL A 260 0.58 8.14 20.33
N PHE A 261 -0.49 8.19 19.53
CA PHE A 261 -0.61 9.07 18.38
C PHE A 261 -1.48 10.29 18.68
N SER A 262 -1.16 11.41 18.06
CA SER A 262 -2.06 12.56 17.96
C SER A 262 -3.29 12.21 17.11
N VAL A 263 -4.36 12.99 17.22
CA VAL A 263 -5.58 12.75 16.44
C VAL A 263 -5.32 12.76 14.92
N PRO A 264 -4.51 13.68 14.34
CA PRO A 264 -4.14 13.59 12.92
C PRO A 264 -3.38 12.31 12.54
N GLU A 265 -2.50 11.82 13.40
CA GLU A 265 -1.79 10.55 13.19
C GLU A 265 -2.74 9.35 13.28
N GLU A 266 -3.68 9.34 14.25
CA GLU A 266 -4.73 8.31 14.34
C GLU A 266 -5.61 8.30 13.09
N GLN A 267 -6.01 9.48 12.58
CA GLN A 267 -6.78 9.61 11.34
C GLN A 267 -6.02 9.08 10.13
N THR A 268 -4.73 9.38 10.03
CA THR A 268 -3.86 8.90 8.94
C THR A 268 -3.69 7.39 9.01
N HIS A 269 -3.34 6.87 10.18
CA HIS A 269 -3.21 5.43 10.43
C HIS A 269 -4.50 4.67 10.06
N PHE A 270 -5.64 5.12 10.57
CA PHE A 270 -6.94 4.48 10.29
C PHE A 270 -7.32 4.57 8.81
N SER A 271 -7.07 5.72 8.15
CA SER A 271 -7.33 5.91 6.73
C SER A 271 -6.54 4.93 5.87
N LEU A 272 -5.24 4.79 6.16
CA LEU A 272 -4.35 3.94 5.38
C LEU A 272 -4.69 2.46 5.53
N TRP A 273 -4.88 1.97 6.77
CA TRP A 273 -5.33 0.59 6.98
C TRP A 273 -6.63 0.31 6.23
N ALA A 274 -7.57 1.26 6.25
CA ALA A 274 -8.85 1.11 5.57
C ALA A 274 -8.73 1.02 4.05
N ILE A 275 -7.98 1.94 3.41
CA ILE A 275 -7.87 1.96 1.95
C ILE A 275 -6.96 0.88 1.40
N LEU A 276 -6.01 0.38 2.21
CA LEU A 276 -5.13 -0.74 1.90
C LEU A 276 -5.80 -2.11 2.16
N LYS A 277 -7.07 -2.11 2.60
CA LYS A 277 -7.85 -3.32 2.87
C LYS A 277 -7.23 -4.22 3.95
N SER A 278 -6.50 -3.63 4.89
CA SER A 278 -6.05 -4.36 6.08
C SER A 278 -7.22 -4.70 6.99
N PRO A 279 -7.15 -5.78 7.75
CA PRO A 279 -8.02 -5.98 8.90
C PRO A 279 -8.03 -4.76 9.83
N LEU A 280 -9.19 -4.39 10.35
CA LEU A 280 -9.34 -3.28 11.30
C LEU A 280 -9.51 -3.84 12.72
N ILE A 281 -8.40 -4.20 13.34
CA ILE A 281 -8.37 -4.79 14.69
C ILE A 281 -7.89 -3.74 15.69
N ILE A 282 -8.76 -3.33 16.59
CA ILE A 282 -8.46 -2.35 17.64
C ILE A 282 -7.54 -3.00 18.68
N GLY A 283 -6.36 -2.42 18.92
CA GLY A 283 -5.42 -2.85 19.93
C GLY A 283 -5.46 -2.03 21.24
N ALA A 284 -6.37 -1.06 21.35
CA ALA A 284 -6.50 -0.19 22.52
C ALA A 284 -7.44 -0.77 23.57
N ALA A 285 -7.26 -0.39 24.85
CA ALA A 285 -8.28 -0.58 25.86
C ALA A 285 -9.49 0.31 25.55
N LEU A 286 -10.65 -0.30 25.33
CA LEU A 286 -11.90 0.44 25.13
C LEU A 286 -12.49 0.89 26.46
N LYS A 287 -12.52 -0.02 27.43
CA LYS A 287 -12.93 0.25 28.79
C LYS A 287 -12.52 -0.90 29.71
N ASP A 288 -11.79 -0.58 30.75
CA ASP A 288 -11.55 -1.48 31.88
C ASP A 288 -11.68 -0.70 33.22
N ASN A 289 -11.17 -1.26 34.31
CA ASN A 289 -11.25 -0.63 35.63
C ASN A 289 -10.37 0.63 35.76
N VAL A 290 -9.43 0.84 34.85
CA VAL A 290 -8.40 1.90 34.89
C VAL A 290 -8.49 2.82 33.67
N THR A 291 -8.76 2.24 32.50
CA THR A 291 -8.65 2.90 31.20
C THR A 291 -10.02 3.04 30.52
N SER A 292 -10.23 4.15 29.86
CA SER A 292 -11.33 4.34 28.91
C SER A 292 -10.79 5.04 27.67
N ILE A 293 -11.20 4.59 26.50
CA ILE A 293 -10.81 5.22 25.24
C ILE A 293 -11.25 6.68 25.19
N SER A 294 -10.39 7.56 24.65
CA SER A 294 -10.74 8.97 24.47
C SER A 294 -11.90 9.16 23.49
N GLN A 295 -12.71 10.22 23.69
CA GLN A 295 -13.79 10.53 22.75
C GLN A 295 -13.25 10.85 21.34
N ALA A 296 -12.09 11.48 21.24
CA ALA A 296 -11.47 11.81 19.96
C ALA A 296 -11.10 10.53 19.18
N SER A 297 -10.38 9.60 19.80
CA SER A 297 -10.02 8.31 19.22
C SER A 297 -11.24 7.45 18.88
N LEU A 298 -12.26 7.47 19.75
CA LEU A 298 -13.52 6.77 19.49
C LEU A 298 -14.22 7.32 18.23
N GLN A 299 -14.21 8.64 18.00
CA GLN A 299 -14.76 9.23 16.78
C GLN A 299 -13.96 8.83 15.53
N VAL A 300 -12.63 8.69 15.63
CA VAL A 300 -11.80 8.15 14.54
C VAL A 300 -12.25 6.72 14.20
N LEU A 301 -12.32 5.82 15.18
CA LEU A 301 -12.75 4.41 14.99
C LEU A 301 -14.19 4.28 14.47
N LYS A 302 -15.05 5.28 14.71
CA LYS A 302 -16.45 5.29 14.29
C LYS A 302 -16.68 6.02 12.96
N GLN A 303 -15.65 6.49 12.27
CA GLN A 303 -15.81 7.17 10.98
C GLN A 303 -16.35 6.23 9.92
N LYS A 304 -17.64 6.32 9.65
CA LYS A 304 -18.38 5.39 8.77
C LYS A 304 -17.87 5.38 7.34
N ASP A 305 -17.45 6.53 6.80
CA ASP A 305 -16.95 6.57 5.43
C ASP A 305 -15.60 5.82 5.31
N VAL A 306 -14.73 5.93 6.31
CA VAL A 306 -13.45 5.20 6.33
C VAL A 306 -13.71 3.70 6.44
N ILE A 307 -14.60 3.28 7.34
CA ILE A 307 -15.03 1.87 7.45
C ILE A 307 -15.60 1.39 6.11
N ARG A 308 -16.45 2.18 5.45
CA ARG A 308 -17.04 1.85 4.15
C ARG A 308 -15.98 1.67 3.05
N PHE A 309 -14.88 2.41 3.10
CA PHE A 309 -13.75 2.20 2.17
C PHE A 309 -13.08 0.85 2.41
N ASN A 310 -12.88 0.47 3.65
CA ASN A 310 -12.31 -0.84 4.00
C ASN A 310 -13.25 -1.98 3.59
N GLN A 311 -14.54 -1.84 3.86
CA GLN A 311 -15.58 -2.84 3.62
C GLN A 311 -16.19 -2.80 2.21
N ASP A 312 -15.58 -2.04 1.27
CA ASP A 312 -16.07 -1.95 -0.11
C ASP A 312 -15.96 -3.30 -0.82
N SER A 313 -17.07 -3.72 -1.42
CA SER A 313 -17.23 -5.06 -2.01
C SER A 313 -16.32 -5.36 -3.21
N LEU A 314 -15.74 -4.31 -3.83
CA LEU A 314 -14.75 -4.50 -4.90
C LEU A 314 -13.48 -5.19 -4.37
N GLY A 315 -13.14 -4.96 -3.10
CA GLY A 315 -12.01 -5.61 -2.43
C GLY A 315 -10.63 -5.25 -2.98
N VAL A 316 -10.52 -4.17 -3.74
CA VAL A 316 -9.25 -3.73 -4.34
C VAL A 316 -8.57 -2.72 -3.42
N SER A 317 -7.31 -2.97 -3.10
CA SER A 317 -6.48 -2.08 -2.31
C SER A 317 -6.11 -0.81 -3.08
N ALA A 318 -5.93 0.30 -2.36
CA ALA A 318 -5.19 1.44 -2.89
C ALA A 318 -3.72 1.07 -3.07
N SER A 319 -3.03 1.77 -3.97
CA SER A 319 -1.59 1.63 -4.19
C SER A 319 -0.91 3.00 -4.18
N LEU A 320 0.39 3.01 -3.90
CA LEU A 320 1.20 4.22 -3.95
C LEU A 320 1.23 4.75 -5.40
N LYS A 321 0.83 6.00 -5.59
CA LYS A 321 0.82 6.65 -6.90
C LYS A 321 1.97 7.63 -7.07
N ARG A 322 2.28 8.39 -6.03
CA ARG A 322 3.37 9.37 -6.01
C ARG A 322 4.00 9.44 -4.63
N ARG A 323 5.30 9.63 -4.63
CA ARG A 323 6.07 9.94 -3.44
C ARG A 323 6.97 11.12 -3.72
N TRP A 324 6.71 12.23 -3.05
CA TRP A 324 7.49 13.46 -3.12
C TRP A 324 8.36 13.54 -1.87
N SER A 325 9.50 12.83 -1.89
CA SER A 325 10.34 12.62 -0.71
C SER A 325 10.90 13.92 -0.13
N ASP A 326 11.44 14.79 -0.98
CA ASP A 326 11.97 16.10 -0.55
C ASP A 326 10.89 17.02 0.00
N GLU A 327 9.68 16.92 -0.51
CA GLU A 327 8.54 17.70 -0.07
C GLU A 327 7.79 17.04 1.08
N GLY A 328 8.07 15.79 1.39
CA GLY A 328 7.52 15.04 2.51
C GLY A 328 6.03 14.80 2.40
N TYR A 329 5.52 14.38 1.20
CA TYR A 329 4.15 13.93 1.06
C TYR A 329 4.00 12.79 0.05
N GLU A 330 2.92 12.05 0.16
CA GLU A 330 2.59 10.91 -0.68
C GLU A 330 1.14 10.93 -1.14
N VAL A 331 0.89 10.28 -2.28
CA VAL A 331 -0.45 10.07 -2.83
C VAL A 331 -0.69 8.56 -2.99
N TRP A 332 -1.72 8.08 -2.33
CA TRP A 332 -2.24 6.71 -2.44
C TRP A 332 -3.64 6.76 -3.04
N SER A 333 -3.97 5.84 -3.95
CA SER A 333 -5.29 5.81 -4.58
C SER A 333 -5.68 4.42 -5.02
N GLY A 334 -6.99 4.13 -4.96
CA GLY A 334 -7.58 2.89 -5.44
C GLY A 334 -9.03 3.04 -5.84
N PRO A 335 -9.55 2.11 -6.65
CA PRO A 335 -10.95 2.11 -7.05
C PRO A 335 -11.85 1.64 -5.92
N LEU A 336 -13.08 2.12 -5.93
CA LEU A 336 -14.19 1.67 -5.10
C LEU A 336 -15.35 1.25 -5.99
N SER A 337 -16.24 0.43 -5.46
CA SER A 337 -17.48 0.06 -6.13
C SER A 337 -18.29 1.30 -6.54
N GLY A 338 -19.10 1.19 -7.62
CA GLY A 338 -19.92 2.30 -8.10
C GLY A 338 -19.14 3.43 -8.78
N ASN A 339 -18.03 3.13 -9.46
CA ASN A 339 -17.18 4.10 -10.17
C ASN A 339 -16.71 5.25 -9.27
N ARG A 340 -16.39 4.95 -8.04
CA ARG A 340 -15.77 5.87 -7.08
C ARG A 340 -14.27 5.61 -6.99
N THR A 341 -13.53 6.61 -6.60
CA THR A 341 -12.09 6.50 -6.35
C THR A 341 -11.79 7.05 -4.96
N VAL A 342 -11.02 6.33 -4.16
CA VAL A 342 -10.48 6.85 -2.90
C VAL A 342 -9.07 7.35 -3.13
N VAL A 343 -8.74 8.49 -2.51
CA VAL A 343 -7.39 9.07 -2.53
C VAL A 343 -7.01 9.49 -1.13
N ALA A 344 -5.80 9.16 -0.70
CA ALA A 344 -5.17 9.71 0.49
C ALA A 344 -3.92 10.51 0.09
N VAL A 345 -3.86 11.77 0.51
CA VAL A 345 -2.65 12.61 0.40
C VAL A 345 -2.12 12.84 1.80
N ILE A 346 -0.93 12.32 2.09
CA ILE A 346 -0.35 12.25 3.43
C ILE A 346 0.70 13.34 3.60
N ASN A 347 0.63 14.07 4.69
CA ASN A 347 1.67 15.00 5.12
C ASN A 347 2.63 14.30 6.07
N TRP A 348 3.85 14.00 5.64
CA TRP A 348 4.87 13.38 6.49
C TRP A 348 5.63 14.39 7.37
N ARG A 349 5.42 15.70 7.17
CA ARG A 349 6.05 16.74 7.98
C ARG A 349 5.27 17.04 9.25
N ASN A 350 5.94 17.60 10.24
CA ASN A 350 5.35 17.91 11.56
C ASN A 350 4.41 19.12 11.50
N GLU A 351 4.60 20.05 10.55
CA GLU A 351 3.82 21.27 10.43
C GLU A 351 2.59 21.11 9.53
N SER A 352 1.53 21.83 9.85
CA SER A 352 0.35 21.94 9.00
C SER A 352 0.68 22.77 7.76
N ARG A 353 0.27 22.30 6.59
CA ARG A 353 0.50 22.99 5.31
C ARG A 353 -0.58 22.68 4.28
N ASP A 354 -0.63 23.46 3.23
CA ASP A 354 -1.49 23.18 2.10
C ASP A 354 -0.84 22.10 1.23
N LEU A 355 -1.60 21.04 0.92
CA LEU A 355 -1.22 20.00 -0.01
C LEU A 355 -2.17 19.99 -1.20
N THR A 356 -1.60 19.77 -2.38
CA THR A 356 -2.34 19.69 -3.63
C THR A 356 -2.31 18.26 -4.15
N LEU A 357 -3.48 17.71 -4.44
CA LEU A 357 -3.63 16.54 -5.29
C LEU A 357 -3.77 17.01 -6.72
N ASP A 358 -2.83 16.68 -7.58
CA ASP A 358 -3.02 16.73 -9.01
C ASP A 358 -3.78 15.48 -9.46
N LEU A 359 -4.99 15.63 -10.00
CA LEU A 359 -5.83 14.52 -10.42
C LEU A 359 -5.13 13.56 -11.41
N PRO A 360 -4.27 14.04 -12.33
CA PRO A 360 -3.49 13.15 -13.19
C PRO A 360 -2.56 12.18 -12.44
N ASP A 361 -2.11 12.49 -11.23
CA ASP A 361 -1.32 11.57 -10.40
C ASP A 361 -2.07 10.29 -10.03
N VAL A 362 -3.39 10.37 -10.00
CA VAL A 362 -4.27 9.23 -9.74
C VAL A 362 -5.02 8.75 -11.01
N GLY A 363 -4.51 9.12 -12.20
CA GLY A 363 -5.07 8.72 -13.49
C GLY A 363 -6.36 9.43 -13.88
N LEU A 364 -6.69 10.55 -13.24
CA LEU A 364 -7.92 11.31 -13.48
C LEU A 364 -7.61 12.70 -14.03
N GLN A 365 -8.60 13.33 -14.64
CA GLN A 365 -8.51 14.71 -15.12
C GLN A 365 -9.59 15.61 -14.51
N TYR A 366 -10.68 15.01 -14.08
CA TYR A 366 -11.85 15.69 -13.54
C TYR A 366 -12.55 14.82 -12.51
N ALA A 367 -13.15 15.47 -11.54
CA ALA A 367 -14.10 14.85 -10.62
C ALA A 367 -15.32 15.77 -10.44
N GLN A 368 -16.51 15.25 -10.70
CA GLN A 368 -17.77 15.98 -10.49
C GLN A 368 -17.99 16.30 -9.02
N VAL A 369 -17.59 15.38 -8.14
CA VAL A 369 -17.68 15.55 -6.69
C VAL A 369 -16.38 15.09 -6.06
N VAL A 370 -15.81 15.93 -5.21
CA VAL A 370 -14.70 15.62 -4.29
C VAL A 370 -15.21 15.81 -2.87
N ARG A 371 -15.25 14.73 -2.10
CA ARG A 371 -15.57 14.77 -0.67
C ARG A 371 -14.29 14.57 0.13
N ASN A 372 -13.93 15.53 0.98
CA ASN A 372 -12.85 15.37 1.96
C ASN A 372 -13.46 14.86 3.26
N ILE A 373 -13.10 13.66 3.66
CA ILE A 373 -13.76 12.89 4.73
C ILE A 373 -13.51 13.53 6.10
N TRP A 374 -12.26 13.86 6.41
CA TRP A 374 -11.90 14.36 7.73
C TRP A 374 -12.34 15.81 7.97
N SER A 375 -12.30 16.66 6.94
CA SER A 375 -12.81 18.03 7.03
C SER A 375 -14.31 18.13 6.79
N ASN A 376 -14.96 17.05 6.38
CA ASN A 376 -16.38 16.99 6.00
C ASN A 376 -16.77 18.06 4.97
N THR A 377 -15.88 18.34 4.01
CA THR A 377 -16.12 19.31 2.95
C THR A 377 -16.44 18.61 1.64
N VAL A 378 -17.25 19.26 0.80
CA VAL A 378 -17.64 18.78 -0.52
C VAL A 378 -17.40 19.89 -1.53
N VAL A 379 -16.61 19.60 -2.55
CA VAL A 379 -16.36 20.49 -3.69
C VAL A 379 -16.84 19.82 -4.96
N ARG A 380 -17.37 20.60 -5.89
CA ARG A 380 -17.90 20.11 -7.17
C ARG A 380 -17.10 20.67 -8.35
N ASP A 381 -17.17 19.97 -9.46
CA ASP A 381 -16.57 20.37 -10.73
C ASP A 381 -15.07 20.66 -10.63
N VAL A 382 -14.34 19.77 -9.93
CA VAL A 382 -12.89 19.90 -9.74
C VAL A 382 -12.18 19.47 -11.02
N ARG A 383 -11.39 20.38 -11.55
CA ARG A 383 -10.58 20.18 -12.76
C ARG A 383 -9.12 20.23 -12.38
N THR A 384 -8.37 19.25 -12.84
CA THR A 384 -6.91 19.14 -12.72
C THR A 384 -6.39 18.95 -11.30
N SER A 385 -6.79 19.77 -10.29
CA SER A 385 -6.23 19.66 -8.95
C SER A 385 -7.22 20.04 -7.84
N TYR A 386 -6.94 19.56 -6.62
CA TYR A 386 -7.64 19.92 -5.39
C TYR A 386 -6.63 20.20 -4.29
N THR A 387 -6.74 21.36 -3.64
CA THR A 387 -5.84 21.77 -2.55
C THR A 387 -6.63 21.89 -1.24
N ALA A 388 -6.04 21.41 -0.14
CA ALA A 388 -6.58 21.61 1.19
C ALA A 388 -5.46 21.72 2.23
N ARG A 389 -5.76 22.37 3.35
CA ARG A 389 -4.90 22.42 4.54
C ARG A 389 -4.87 21.05 5.21
N VAL A 390 -3.67 20.51 5.43
CA VAL A 390 -3.44 19.20 6.07
C VAL A 390 -2.55 19.39 7.29
N ALA A 391 -2.99 18.88 8.42
CA ALA A 391 -2.22 18.92 9.66
C ALA A 391 -0.87 18.20 9.51
N GLY A 392 0.07 18.50 10.42
CA GLY A 392 1.29 17.69 10.53
C GLY A 392 0.94 16.23 10.79
N HIS A 393 1.56 15.30 10.08
CA HIS A 393 1.26 13.86 10.07
C HIS A 393 -0.19 13.49 9.68
N GLY A 394 -0.98 14.49 9.25
CA GLY A 394 -2.38 14.30 8.84
C GLY A 394 -2.52 13.79 7.42
N THR A 395 -3.76 13.44 7.06
CA THR A 395 -4.11 13.01 5.72
C THR A 395 -5.32 13.76 5.18
N MET A 396 -5.26 14.14 3.91
CA MET A 396 -6.41 14.54 3.12
C MET A 396 -7.00 13.27 2.49
N LEU A 397 -8.06 12.73 3.11
CA LEU A 397 -8.74 11.52 2.63
C LEU A 397 -9.95 11.92 1.79
N LEU A 398 -9.91 11.58 0.50
CA LEU A 398 -10.88 12.00 -0.49
C LEU A 398 -11.66 10.83 -1.08
N GLU A 399 -12.94 11.06 -1.34
CA GLU A 399 -13.77 10.25 -2.22
C GLU A 399 -14.11 11.05 -3.48
N LEU A 400 -13.77 10.53 -4.64
CA LEU A 400 -13.99 11.15 -5.94
C LEU A 400 -15.10 10.42 -6.70
N GLN A 401 -16.03 11.17 -7.31
CA GLN A 401 -17.17 10.63 -8.06
C GLN A 401 -17.37 11.37 -9.38
N GLY A 402 -17.97 10.70 -10.37
CA GLY A 402 -18.23 11.28 -11.69
C GLY A 402 -16.94 11.72 -12.39
N THR A 403 -15.94 10.85 -12.38
CA THR A 403 -14.58 11.15 -12.82
C THR A 403 -14.41 11.01 -14.33
N VAL A 404 -13.46 11.76 -14.87
CA VAL A 404 -12.93 11.62 -16.24
C VAL A 404 -11.48 11.21 -16.17
N GLN A 405 -11.09 10.26 -17.00
CA GLN A 405 -9.72 9.73 -17.07
C GLN A 405 -8.72 10.79 -17.55
N SER A 406 -7.49 10.70 -17.04
CA SER A 406 -6.38 11.55 -17.47
C SER A 406 -6.15 11.47 -18.98
N GLY A 407 -5.85 12.61 -19.58
CA GLY A 407 -5.69 12.76 -21.03
C GLY A 407 -6.99 12.92 -21.82
N SER A 408 -8.17 12.70 -21.22
CA SER A 408 -9.46 12.87 -21.87
C SER A 408 -10.13 14.19 -21.47
N TYR A 409 -10.55 14.99 -22.46
CA TYR A 409 -11.12 16.32 -22.24
C TYR A 409 -12.45 16.48 -22.99
N PRO A 410 -13.59 16.05 -22.42
CA PRO A 410 -14.91 16.32 -22.97
C PRO A 410 -15.17 17.83 -23.09
N ALA A 411 -15.64 18.28 -24.28
CA ALA A 411 -15.83 19.71 -24.56
C ALA A 411 -16.83 20.35 -23.59
N LYS A 412 -17.90 19.64 -23.22
CA LYS A 412 -18.90 20.12 -22.25
C LYS A 412 -18.34 20.45 -20.86
N ILE A 413 -17.16 19.91 -20.52
CA ILE A 413 -16.50 20.14 -19.21
C ILE A 413 -15.33 21.13 -19.36
N PHE A 414 -14.48 20.95 -20.38
CA PHE A 414 -13.20 21.62 -20.50
C PHE A 414 -13.16 22.75 -21.54
N ALA A 415 -14.17 22.85 -22.43
CA ALA A 415 -14.11 23.79 -23.51
C ALA A 415 -14.92 25.06 -23.23
N LYS A 416 -14.35 26.21 -23.69
CA LYS A 416 -15.07 27.46 -23.89
C LYS A 416 -15.18 27.71 -25.39
N SER A 417 -16.41 27.84 -25.88
CA SER A 417 -16.65 28.21 -27.27
C SER A 417 -16.63 29.73 -27.39
N THR A 418 -15.79 30.25 -28.29
CA THR A 418 -15.73 31.67 -28.65
C THR A 418 -16.22 31.84 -30.08
N GLY A 419 -17.53 31.64 -30.28
CA GLY A 419 -18.18 31.64 -31.61
C GLY A 419 -18.31 30.26 -32.23
N SER A 420 -18.91 30.19 -33.43
CA SER A 420 -19.27 28.92 -34.08
C SER A 420 -18.09 28.14 -34.67
N GLN A 421 -16.89 28.73 -34.73
CA GLN A 421 -15.74 28.16 -35.43
C GLN A 421 -14.46 28.08 -34.60
N LYS A 422 -14.54 28.34 -33.28
CA LYS A 422 -13.39 28.32 -32.38
C LYS A 422 -13.73 27.73 -31.04
N THR A 423 -13.00 26.70 -30.63
CA THR A 423 -13.11 26.07 -29.32
C THR A 423 -11.79 26.10 -28.60
N THR A 424 -11.78 26.55 -27.34
CA THR A 424 -10.59 26.61 -26.49
C THR A 424 -10.77 25.63 -25.32
N PHE A 425 -9.88 24.65 -25.23
CA PHE A 425 -9.78 23.73 -24.10
C PHE A 425 -8.81 24.30 -23.07
N GLU A 426 -9.25 24.45 -21.85
CA GLU A 426 -8.46 24.92 -20.72
C GLU A 426 -8.08 23.76 -19.79
N SER A 427 -7.05 23.97 -18.96
CA SER A 427 -6.57 22.98 -18.00
C SER A 427 -6.15 21.64 -18.65
N VAL A 428 -5.56 21.71 -19.83
CA VAL A 428 -4.98 20.54 -20.50
C VAL A 428 -3.64 20.23 -19.85
N TYR A 429 -3.57 19.12 -19.12
CA TYR A 429 -2.39 18.74 -18.36
C TYR A 429 -1.37 17.99 -19.22
N ALA A 430 -0.10 18.31 -19.03
CA ALA A 430 1.04 17.62 -19.60
C ALA A 430 2.03 17.27 -18.48
N ALA A 431 2.39 15.99 -18.36
CA ALA A 431 3.32 15.52 -17.32
C ALA A 431 4.77 15.98 -17.54
N THR A 432 5.13 16.31 -18.80
CA THR A 432 6.49 16.70 -19.19
C THR A 432 6.42 17.78 -20.28
N THR A 433 7.47 18.60 -20.40
CA THR A 433 7.63 19.51 -21.54
C THR A 433 8.10 18.71 -22.75
N SER A 434 7.30 18.66 -23.81
CA SER A 434 7.64 17.93 -25.04
C SER A 434 6.94 18.53 -26.28
N ALA A 435 7.57 18.40 -27.43
CA ALA A 435 6.99 18.71 -28.74
C ALA A 435 6.17 17.53 -29.32
N ASN A 436 6.11 16.39 -28.64
CA ASN A 436 5.67 15.12 -29.22
C ASN A 436 4.32 14.59 -28.65
N TYR A 437 3.54 15.44 -27.97
CA TYR A 437 2.20 15.04 -27.56
C TYR A 437 1.31 14.77 -28.77
N THR A 438 0.53 13.71 -28.70
CA THR A 438 -0.47 13.41 -29.72
C THR A 438 -1.83 13.94 -29.26
N LEU A 439 -2.39 14.86 -30.03
CA LEU A 439 -3.76 15.33 -29.90
C LEU A 439 -4.65 14.52 -30.85
N ALA A 440 -5.67 13.87 -30.31
CA ALA A 440 -6.76 13.28 -31.09
C ALA A 440 -8.05 14.07 -30.85
N ILE A 441 -8.83 14.32 -31.88
CA ILE A 441 -10.07 15.12 -31.81
C ILE A 441 -11.25 14.26 -32.20
N SER A 442 -12.29 14.29 -31.37
CA SER A 442 -13.59 13.70 -31.65
C SER A 442 -14.59 14.78 -32.02
N PHE A 443 -15.17 14.69 -33.22
CA PHE A 443 -16.18 15.61 -33.72
C PHE A 443 -17.59 15.00 -33.53
N SER A 444 -18.61 15.84 -33.41
CA SER A 444 -20.02 15.43 -33.29
C SER A 444 -20.57 14.67 -34.50
N ARG A 445 -19.88 14.76 -35.65
CA ARG A 445 -20.15 14.02 -36.87
C ARG A 445 -18.83 13.79 -37.64
N SER A 446 -18.86 12.93 -38.64
CA SER A 446 -17.67 12.70 -39.49
C SER A 446 -17.19 14.01 -40.11
N SER A 447 -15.91 14.29 -39.97
CA SER A 447 -15.29 15.49 -40.55
C SER A 447 -13.91 15.15 -41.14
N THR A 448 -13.60 15.72 -42.28
CA THR A 448 -12.30 15.66 -42.97
C THR A 448 -11.69 17.05 -43.13
N GLU A 449 -12.23 18.03 -42.41
CA GLU A 449 -11.78 19.41 -42.49
C GLU A 449 -10.32 19.58 -42.05
N THR A 450 -9.67 20.60 -42.63
CA THR A 450 -8.38 21.06 -42.10
C THR A 450 -8.63 21.99 -40.93
N ILE A 451 -8.02 21.68 -39.82
CA ILE A 451 -8.12 22.42 -38.56
C ILE A 451 -6.82 23.16 -38.27
N THR A 452 -6.93 24.27 -37.58
CA THR A 452 -5.76 25.00 -37.05
C THR A 452 -5.77 24.88 -35.52
N ILE A 453 -4.67 24.37 -34.94
CA ILE A 453 -4.48 24.14 -33.51
C ILE A 453 -3.42 25.12 -33.03
N THR A 454 -3.73 25.90 -32.00
CA THR A 454 -2.77 26.79 -31.32
C THR A 454 -2.66 26.39 -29.85
N THR A 455 -1.46 26.14 -29.37
CA THR A 455 -1.17 25.80 -27.97
C THR A 455 -0.74 27.05 -27.19
N SER A 456 -0.82 26.96 -25.86
CA SER A 456 -0.34 28.03 -24.94
C SER A 456 1.16 28.33 -25.07
N SER A 457 1.96 27.41 -25.63
CA SER A 457 3.37 27.66 -25.98
C SER A 457 3.58 28.50 -27.23
N GLY A 458 2.50 28.92 -27.88
CA GLY A 458 2.53 29.72 -29.15
C GLY A 458 2.72 28.87 -30.40
N GLN A 459 2.82 27.56 -30.31
CA GLN A 459 2.88 26.69 -31.48
C GLN A 459 1.54 26.72 -32.23
N THR A 460 1.58 26.87 -33.55
CA THR A 460 0.42 26.69 -34.42
C THR A 460 0.68 25.56 -35.41
N VAL A 461 -0.25 24.62 -35.46
CA VAL A 461 -0.20 23.40 -36.30
C VAL A 461 -1.47 23.34 -37.14
N SER A 462 -1.33 23.09 -38.44
CA SER A 462 -2.45 22.71 -39.31
C SER A 462 -2.48 21.21 -39.48
N ALA A 463 -3.64 20.59 -39.25
CA ALA A 463 -3.84 19.17 -39.44
C ALA A 463 -5.08 18.89 -40.29
N SER A 464 -4.94 18.02 -41.27
CA SER A 464 -6.07 17.45 -41.99
C SER A 464 -6.52 16.15 -41.29
N GLY A 465 -7.71 16.15 -40.72
CA GLY A 465 -8.23 15.00 -39.99
C GLY A 465 -8.19 15.15 -38.47
N LYS A 466 -8.15 13.99 -37.74
CA LYS A 466 -8.42 13.92 -36.30
C LYS A 466 -7.17 13.87 -35.42
N LEU A 467 -5.97 13.82 -35.99
CA LEU A 467 -4.71 13.64 -35.27
C LEU A 467 -3.71 14.75 -35.58
N ALA A 468 -3.03 15.21 -34.54
CA ALA A 468 -1.93 16.17 -34.65
C ALA A 468 -0.84 15.91 -33.62
N LYS A 469 0.42 16.29 -33.95
CA LYS A 469 1.49 16.39 -32.97
C LYS A 469 1.57 17.84 -32.49
N ILE A 470 1.60 18.04 -31.18
CA ILE A 470 1.60 19.35 -30.54
C ILE A 470 2.66 19.46 -29.45
N ALA A 471 3.16 20.68 -29.24
CA ALA A 471 4.05 20.98 -28.12
C ALA A 471 3.23 21.45 -26.90
N LEU A 472 3.51 20.82 -25.75
CA LEU A 472 2.97 21.24 -24.44
C LEU A 472 4.11 21.44 -23.46
N ALA A 473 3.94 22.38 -22.55
CA ALA A 473 4.81 22.53 -21.38
C ALA A 473 4.31 21.66 -20.22
N ALA A 474 5.20 21.22 -19.33
CA ALA A 474 4.80 20.54 -18.11
C ALA A 474 3.79 21.37 -17.31
N GLY A 475 2.77 20.72 -16.78
CA GLY A 475 1.66 21.36 -16.06
C GLY A 475 0.46 21.69 -16.95
N SER A 476 -0.28 22.75 -16.62
CA SER A 476 -1.53 23.14 -17.28
C SER A 476 -1.29 23.93 -18.55
N ASN A 477 -1.98 23.57 -19.61
CA ASN A 477 -1.92 24.20 -20.95
C ASN A 477 -3.31 24.59 -21.42
N THR A 478 -3.33 25.45 -22.46
CA THR A 478 -4.52 25.80 -23.21
C THR A 478 -4.33 25.39 -24.66
N ILE A 479 -5.37 24.77 -25.26
CA ILE A 479 -5.39 24.39 -26.69
C ILE A 479 -6.58 25.05 -27.35
N THR A 480 -6.33 25.86 -28.36
CA THR A 480 -7.36 26.50 -29.18
C THR A 480 -7.42 25.84 -30.54
N ILE A 481 -8.61 25.42 -30.95
CA ILE A 481 -8.85 24.74 -32.22
C ILE A 481 -9.83 25.58 -33.06
N GLN A 482 -9.43 25.94 -34.27
CA GLN A 482 -10.32 26.51 -35.31
C GLN A 482 -10.91 25.35 -36.12
N HIS A 483 -12.23 25.29 -36.22
CA HIS A 483 -12.97 24.20 -36.85
C HIS A 483 -14.33 24.69 -37.41
N THR A 484 -14.95 23.86 -38.24
CA THR A 484 -16.32 24.08 -38.72
C THR A 484 -17.31 23.04 -38.16
N THR A 485 -16.83 21.84 -37.86
CA THR A 485 -17.63 20.77 -37.25
C THR A 485 -17.48 20.81 -35.72
N PRO A 486 -18.55 20.84 -34.92
CA PRO A 486 -18.47 20.88 -33.46
C PRO A 486 -17.61 19.74 -32.88
N ILE A 487 -16.76 20.09 -31.92
CA ILE A 487 -15.87 19.14 -31.22
C ILE A 487 -16.60 18.58 -29.97
N GLU A 488 -16.62 17.26 -29.82
CA GLU A 488 -17.15 16.59 -28.63
C GLU A 488 -16.10 16.43 -27.53
N SER A 489 -14.88 16.09 -27.92
CA SER A 489 -13.77 15.89 -26.98
C SER A 489 -12.42 15.99 -27.69
N ILE A 490 -11.38 16.20 -26.88
CA ILE A 490 -10.00 15.93 -27.29
C ILE A 490 -9.37 14.88 -26.37
N GLN A 491 -8.45 14.11 -26.94
CA GLN A 491 -7.61 13.16 -26.22
C GLN A 491 -6.15 13.60 -26.37
N ILE A 492 -5.44 13.70 -25.25
CA ILE A 492 -4.00 13.99 -25.21
C ILE A 492 -3.26 12.74 -24.80
N THR A 493 -2.34 12.29 -25.65
CA THR A 493 -1.48 11.15 -25.35
C THR A 493 -0.04 11.66 -25.19
N PRO A 494 0.63 11.33 -24.07
CA PRO A 494 2.01 11.73 -23.85
C PRO A 494 2.95 11.09 -24.89
N PRO A 495 4.18 11.62 -25.07
CA PRO A 495 5.18 10.99 -25.90
C PRO A 495 5.53 9.61 -25.34
N THR A 496 5.92 8.71 -26.25
CA THR A 496 6.50 7.43 -25.85
C THR A 496 7.89 7.69 -25.29
N GLY A 497 8.10 7.39 -24.01
CA GLY A 497 9.39 7.60 -23.38
C GLY A 497 10.46 6.63 -23.92
N THR A 498 11.69 7.10 -23.99
CA THR A 498 12.86 6.27 -24.30
C THR A 498 13.37 5.63 -23.02
N TYR A 499 13.60 4.31 -23.08
CA TYR A 499 14.15 3.56 -21.96
C TYR A 499 15.67 3.48 -22.06
N TYR A 500 16.34 3.85 -20.97
CA TYR A 500 17.79 3.76 -20.81
C TYR A 500 18.09 2.73 -19.73
N ALA A 501 18.63 1.58 -20.14
CA ALA A 501 19.02 0.51 -19.23
C ALA A 501 20.24 0.90 -18.38
N ASN A 502 20.41 0.30 -17.22
CA ASN A 502 21.59 0.52 -16.36
C ASN A 502 22.92 0.34 -17.12
N THR A 503 22.96 -0.50 -18.15
CA THR A 503 24.15 -0.81 -18.94
C THR A 503 24.72 0.39 -19.74
N VAL A 504 23.94 1.44 -19.97
CA VAL A 504 24.43 2.66 -20.65
C VAL A 504 25.04 3.66 -19.66
N PHE A 505 24.96 3.40 -18.35
CA PHE A 505 25.50 4.27 -17.33
C PHE A 505 26.91 3.83 -16.92
N ASN A 506 27.81 4.79 -16.84
CA ASN A 506 29.12 4.61 -16.22
C ASN A 506 28.99 4.69 -14.69
N VAL A 507 29.84 4.00 -13.97
CA VAL A 507 29.82 3.94 -12.50
C VAL A 507 31.11 4.49 -11.90
N THR A 508 31.00 5.05 -10.68
CA THR A 508 32.16 5.53 -9.88
C THR A 508 32.03 5.01 -8.45
N GLY A 509 33.14 5.05 -7.73
CA GLY A 509 33.18 4.64 -6.32
C GLY A 509 32.94 3.14 -6.15
N SER A 510 32.08 2.75 -5.24
CA SER A 510 31.72 1.35 -4.96
C SER A 510 30.62 0.81 -5.88
N ALA A 511 29.99 1.65 -6.70
CA ALA A 511 28.90 1.22 -7.58
C ALA A 511 29.37 0.17 -8.60
N GLN A 512 28.55 -0.84 -8.82
CA GLN A 512 28.89 -1.97 -9.68
C GLN A 512 27.71 -2.43 -10.50
N HIS A 513 27.98 -2.81 -11.76
CA HIS A 513 27.04 -3.56 -12.57
C HIS A 513 26.95 -5.02 -12.08
N THR A 514 25.74 -5.50 -11.84
CA THR A 514 25.49 -6.86 -11.36
C THR A 514 24.40 -7.52 -12.21
N THR A 515 24.62 -8.76 -12.62
CA THR A 515 23.58 -9.58 -13.28
C THR A 515 22.63 -10.15 -12.24
N CYS A 516 21.35 -10.14 -12.53
CA CYS A 516 20.28 -10.65 -11.66
C CYS A 516 19.21 -11.44 -12.44
N GLY A 517 19.49 -11.81 -13.68
CA GLY A 517 18.64 -12.68 -14.49
C GLY A 517 17.24 -12.14 -14.71
N SER A 518 16.26 -13.04 -14.73
CA SER A 518 14.84 -12.70 -14.99
C SER A 518 14.19 -11.83 -13.91
N GLY A 519 14.77 -11.76 -12.71
CA GLY A 519 14.25 -10.93 -11.62
C GLY A 519 14.43 -9.44 -11.85
N CYS A 520 15.48 -9.00 -12.55
CA CYS A 520 15.70 -7.61 -12.89
C CYS A 520 15.07 -7.24 -14.24
N SER A 521 13.78 -7.41 -14.38
CA SER A 521 13.07 -7.01 -15.58
C SER A 521 13.14 -5.47 -15.74
N PRO A 522 13.26 -4.93 -16.97
CA PRO A 522 13.32 -5.65 -18.26
C PRO A 522 14.74 -6.00 -18.72
N VAL A 523 15.78 -5.68 -17.96
CA VAL A 523 17.17 -5.66 -18.45
C VAL A 523 17.96 -6.94 -18.11
N GLY A 524 17.66 -7.57 -16.97
CA GLY A 524 18.42 -8.72 -16.45
C GLY A 524 19.70 -8.33 -15.69
N SER A 525 19.91 -7.02 -15.45
CA SER A 525 21.03 -6.47 -14.69
C SER A 525 20.61 -5.21 -13.93
N LYS A 526 21.43 -4.80 -12.97
CA LYS A 526 21.24 -3.61 -12.13
C LYS A 526 22.59 -2.97 -11.82
N ILE A 527 22.57 -1.73 -11.36
CA ILE A 527 23.70 -1.10 -10.65
C ILE A 527 23.38 -1.15 -9.16
N GLY A 528 24.20 -1.89 -8.42
CA GLY A 528 24.15 -1.96 -6.97
C GLY A 528 25.29 -1.22 -6.31
N TYR A 529 25.31 -1.22 -4.96
CA TYR A 529 26.35 -0.63 -4.13
C TYR A 529 26.58 0.88 -4.33
N LEU A 530 25.52 1.61 -4.69
CA LEU A 530 25.54 3.07 -4.76
C LEU A 530 25.64 3.64 -3.33
N SER A 531 26.88 3.83 -2.84
CA SER A 531 27.18 4.49 -1.56
C SER A 531 27.13 6.01 -1.71
N PRO A 532 27.18 6.81 -0.62
CA PRO A 532 27.16 8.28 -0.67
C PRO A 532 28.25 8.92 -1.55
N ASN A 533 29.35 8.23 -1.79
CA ASN A 533 30.46 8.69 -2.64
C ASN A 533 30.49 8.01 -4.02
N SER A 534 29.40 7.39 -4.42
CA SER A 534 29.29 6.61 -5.66
C SER A 534 28.20 7.16 -6.54
N ASN A 535 28.41 7.10 -7.86
CA ASN A 535 27.43 7.56 -8.83
C ASN A 535 27.32 6.59 -10.00
N ALA A 536 26.12 6.58 -10.61
CA ALA A 536 25.88 6.06 -11.96
C ALA A 536 25.47 7.24 -12.86
N TYR A 537 26.15 7.45 -13.98
CA TYR A 537 25.91 8.60 -14.84
C TYR A 537 25.94 8.25 -16.34
N ALA A 538 25.11 8.96 -17.08
CA ALA A 538 25.02 8.84 -18.54
C ALA A 538 24.75 10.18 -19.20
N SER A 539 25.06 10.29 -20.51
CA SER A 539 24.58 11.37 -21.37
C SER A 539 23.28 10.92 -22.03
N ILE A 540 22.21 11.69 -21.80
CA ILE A 540 20.86 11.39 -22.31
C ILE A 540 20.38 12.57 -23.16
N PRO A 541 20.05 12.36 -24.44
CA PRO A 541 19.56 13.43 -25.32
C PRO A 541 18.12 13.81 -24.96
N ALA A 542 17.80 15.11 -25.12
CA ALA A 542 16.45 15.65 -25.05
C ALA A 542 16.13 16.48 -26.27
N THR A 543 14.90 16.41 -26.78
CA THR A 543 14.45 17.12 -27.98
C THR A 543 14.05 18.57 -27.65
N THR A 544 13.60 18.83 -26.43
CA THR A 544 13.18 20.11 -25.91
C THR A 544 13.82 20.43 -24.57
N PRO A 545 14.09 21.71 -24.25
CA PRO A 545 14.48 22.11 -22.90
C PRO A 545 13.27 22.06 -21.94
N GLY A 546 13.52 22.17 -20.64
CA GLY A 546 12.48 22.28 -19.62
C GLY A 546 12.44 21.09 -18.67
N SER A 547 11.28 20.76 -18.14
CA SER A 547 11.12 19.64 -17.22
C SER A 547 10.80 18.35 -17.96
N LYS A 548 11.37 17.21 -17.48
CA LYS A 548 11.10 15.87 -17.99
C LYS A 548 10.63 14.96 -16.86
N TYR A 549 9.67 14.12 -17.18
CA TYR A 549 9.23 13.08 -16.29
C TYR A 549 10.09 11.83 -16.46
N LEU A 550 10.63 11.36 -15.37
CA LEU A 550 11.41 10.12 -15.29
C LEU A 550 10.59 9.05 -14.59
N ALA A 551 10.51 7.87 -15.19
CA ALA A 551 10.04 6.65 -14.53
C ALA A 551 11.27 5.78 -14.25
N ILE A 552 11.66 5.68 -13.00
CA ILE A 552 12.89 5.05 -12.55
C ILE A 552 12.57 3.64 -12.06
N ASP A 553 13.16 2.65 -12.69
CA ASP A 553 13.08 1.26 -12.29
C ASP A 553 14.18 0.94 -11.27
N TYR A 554 13.78 0.41 -10.13
CA TYR A 554 14.66 0.12 -9.01
C TYR A 554 14.33 -1.21 -8.34
N ILE A 555 15.28 -1.73 -7.55
CA ILE A 555 15.08 -2.85 -6.65
C ILE A 555 15.44 -2.44 -5.24
N ASN A 556 14.53 -2.66 -4.33
CA ASN A 556 14.75 -2.62 -2.89
C ASN A 556 14.07 -3.83 -2.25
N ASN A 557 14.86 -4.82 -1.87
CA ASN A 557 14.42 -6.03 -1.18
C ASN A 557 14.95 -6.12 0.26
N ASP A 558 15.50 -5.03 0.77
CA ASP A 558 16.13 -4.97 2.09
C ASP A 558 15.10 -4.73 3.19
N VAL A 559 14.53 -5.82 3.68
CA VAL A 559 13.57 -5.81 4.78
C VAL A 559 14.31 -5.80 6.11
N ALA A 560 14.00 -4.86 6.97
CA ALA A 560 14.55 -4.78 8.30
C ALA A 560 13.79 -5.75 9.24
N PHE A 561 14.25 -6.97 9.36
CA PHE A 561 13.65 -8.00 10.23
C PHE A 561 14.24 -8.07 11.64
N SER A 562 15.52 -7.80 11.82
CA SER A 562 16.24 -8.02 13.09
C SER A 562 15.87 -7.00 14.18
N SER A 563 16.64 -6.96 15.25
CA SER A 563 16.51 -5.97 16.33
C SER A 563 16.60 -4.52 15.84
N SER A 564 17.21 -4.29 14.68
CA SER A 564 17.25 -3.00 14.01
C SER A 564 15.96 -2.65 13.25
N TRP A 565 15.05 -3.60 13.03
CA TRP A 565 13.83 -3.38 12.26
C TRP A 565 12.94 -2.27 12.83
N GLY A 566 12.90 -2.11 14.13
CA GLY A 566 12.19 -1.02 14.79
C GLY A 566 12.65 0.38 14.35
N TRP A 567 13.83 0.49 13.82
CA TRP A 567 14.47 1.73 13.38
C TRP A 567 14.59 1.84 11.87
N GLY A 568 14.55 0.73 11.14
CA GLY A 568 14.55 0.71 9.68
C GLY A 568 13.26 1.26 9.10
N SER A 569 13.37 1.96 7.96
CA SER A 569 12.22 2.51 7.24
C SER A 569 11.63 1.55 6.20
N ASN A 570 12.30 0.45 5.88
CA ASN A 570 12.01 -0.40 4.71
C ASN A 570 12.01 0.41 3.40
N SER A 571 12.78 1.49 3.35
CA SER A 571 13.02 2.30 2.15
C SER A 571 14.51 2.55 1.97
N ARG A 572 14.90 2.84 0.74
CA ARG A 572 16.26 3.20 0.38
C ARG A 572 16.28 4.52 -0.37
N ASN A 573 17.23 5.40 -0.05
CA ASN A 573 17.44 6.61 -0.80
C ASN A 573 17.98 6.30 -2.20
N LEU A 574 17.52 7.05 -3.18
CA LEU A 574 18.09 7.16 -4.51
C LEU A 574 17.95 8.61 -4.94
N THR A 575 19.03 9.22 -5.40
CA THR A 575 18.99 10.60 -5.90
C THR A 575 19.17 10.64 -7.40
N VAL A 576 18.58 11.65 -8.04
CA VAL A 576 18.78 11.93 -9.46
C VAL A 576 19.03 13.41 -9.67
N SER A 577 20.07 13.75 -10.41
CA SER A 577 20.36 15.14 -10.84
C SER A 577 20.56 15.23 -12.35
N VAL A 578 20.31 16.40 -12.91
CA VAL A 578 20.42 16.70 -14.34
C VAL A 578 21.29 17.93 -14.52
N ASN A 579 22.35 17.83 -15.36
CA ASN A 579 23.26 18.94 -15.71
C ASN A 579 23.84 19.67 -14.49
N ASP A 580 24.30 18.91 -13.50
CA ASP A 580 24.85 19.42 -12.24
C ASP A 580 23.87 20.31 -11.43
N GLY A 581 22.57 20.18 -11.68
CA GLY A 581 21.49 20.75 -10.85
C GLY A 581 21.40 20.06 -9.48
N ALA A 582 20.63 20.65 -8.57
CA ALA A 582 20.36 20.04 -7.28
C ALA A 582 19.74 18.64 -7.47
N PRO A 583 20.22 17.62 -6.71
CA PRO A 583 19.63 16.29 -6.78
C PRO A 583 18.20 16.29 -6.22
N VAL A 584 17.34 15.49 -6.81
CA VAL A 584 16.01 15.16 -6.30
C VAL A 584 16.12 13.83 -5.60
N ARG A 585 15.70 13.76 -4.33
CA ARG A 585 15.73 12.55 -3.53
C ARG A 585 14.45 11.72 -3.71
N LEU A 586 14.63 10.43 -3.82
CA LEU A 586 13.57 9.42 -3.86
C LEU A 586 13.81 8.42 -2.74
N GLU A 587 12.86 8.26 -1.84
CA GLU A 587 12.83 7.15 -0.90
C GLU A 587 12.10 5.97 -1.55
N ALA A 588 12.86 5.03 -2.08
CA ALA A 588 12.35 3.86 -2.76
C ALA A 588 11.82 2.84 -1.74
N PRO A 589 10.52 2.55 -1.67
CA PRO A 589 9.97 1.53 -0.80
C PRO A 589 10.43 0.13 -1.24
N LEU A 590 10.03 -0.92 -0.51
CA LEU A 590 10.25 -2.30 -0.98
C LEU A 590 9.63 -2.48 -2.36
N SER A 591 10.35 -3.16 -3.24
CA SER A 591 9.94 -3.33 -4.64
C SER A 591 9.17 -4.62 -4.89
N GLY A 592 9.33 -5.63 -4.05
CA GLY A 592 8.66 -6.90 -4.26
C GLY A 592 9.20 -8.02 -3.38
N ARG A 593 9.14 -9.21 -3.93
CA ARG A 593 9.49 -10.46 -3.26
C ARG A 593 10.97 -10.54 -2.95
N HIS A 594 11.29 -11.05 -1.77
CA HIS A 594 12.59 -11.59 -1.50
C HIS A 594 12.42 -13.03 -1.00
N SER A 595 12.87 -13.99 -1.76
CA SER A 595 12.85 -15.41 -1.40
C SER A 595 14.24 -16.02 -1.39
N GLU A 596 15.28 -15.20 -1.26
CA GLU A 596 16.66 -15.69 -1.15
C GLU A 596 16.86 -16.62 0.05
N LEU A 597 16.03 -16.47 1.09
CA LEU A 597 16.12 -17.28 2.29
C LEU A 597 16.00 -18.79 2.04
N PHE A 598 15.21 -19.21 1.03
CA PHE A 598 14.88 -20.63 0.80
C PHE A 598 15.33 -21.18 -0.55
N SER A 599 15.90 -20.37 -1.40
CA SER A 599 16.34 -20.78 -2.73
C SER A 599 17.67 -20.12 -3.09
N PRO A 600 18.79 -20.58 -2.51
CA PRO A 600 20.11 -20.05 -2.85
C PRO A 600 20.34 -20.07 -4.37
N GLY A 601 20.65 -18.91 -4.96
CA GLY A 601 20.88 -18.75 -6.39
C GLY A 601 19.62 -18.60 -7.26
N LYS A 602 18.41 -18.54 -6.66
CA LYS A 602 17.16 -18.23 -7.34
C LYS A 602 16.51 -16.96 -6.79
N GLY A 603 17.31 -15.99 -6.35
CA GLY A 603 16.85 -14.73 -5.80
C GLY A 603 15.75 -14.09 -6.66
N TRP A 604 14.65 -13.72 -6.03
CA TRP A 604 13.56 -12.98 -6.65
C TRP A 604 13.80 -11.50 -6.42
N TRP A 605 14.15 -10.82 -7.49
CA TRP A 605 14.44 -9.41 -7.48
C TRP A 605 13.33 -8.70 -8.26
N ASP A 606 12.18 -8.47 -7.62
CA ASP A 606 11.12 -7.75 -8.30
C ASP A 606 11.52 -6.28 -8.48
N THR A 607 11.35 -5.79 -9.68
CA THR A 607 11.55 -4.39 -10.04
C THR A 607 10.27 -3.61 -9.81
N ALA A 608 10.38 -2.46 -9.15
CA ALA A 608 9.31 -1.47 -9.04
C ALA A 608 9.72 -0.18 -9.75
N THR A 609 8.75 0.69 -10.00
CA THR A 609 8.96 1.96 -10.71
C THR A 609 8.49 3.13 -9.85
N LEU A 610 9.33 4.14 -9.70
CA LEU A 610 8.97 5.45 -9.13
C LEU A 610 9.04 6.54 -10.19
N GLY A 611 8.04 7.41 -10.19
CA GLY A 611 7.99 8.56 -11.08
C GLY A 611 8.48 9.84 -10.42
N VAL A 612 9.28 10.62 -11.12
CA VAL A 612 9.75 11.94 -10.67
C VAL A 612 9.80 12.94 -11.81
N LEU A 613 9.46 14.20 -11.50
CA LEU A 613 9.66 15.32 -12.42
C LEU A 613 11.02 15.95 -12.13
N THR A 614 11.88 16.01 -13.13
CA THR A 614 13.20 16.67 -13.06
C THR A 614 13.24 17.90 -13.94
N SER A 615 14.00 18.92 -13.53
CA SER A 615 14.18 20.16 -14.24
C SER A 615 15.62 20.32 -14.75
N GLY A 616 15.91 21.42 -15.46
CA GLY A 616 17.26 21.73 -15.92
C GLY A 616 17.68 21.05 -17.23
N TRP A 617 16.77 20.37 -17.91
CA TRP A 617 17.04 19.74 -19.20
C TRP A 617 17.24 20.81 -20.30
N LYS A 618 18.22 20.57 -21.15
CA LYS A 618 18.54 21.37 -22.34
C LYS A 618 18.26 20.56 -23.59
N LYS A 619 18.00 21.24 -24.72
CA LYS A 619 17.96 20.54 -26.01
C LYS A 619 19.36 19.98 -26.31
N GLY A 620 19.45 18.74 -26.74
CA GLY A 620 20.70 18.00 -26.96
C GLY A 620 21.09 17.17 -25.76
N GLU A 621 22.37 16.90 -25.58
CA GLU A 621 22.91 16.00 -24.55
C GLU A 621 22.80 16.58 -23.14
N ASN A 622 22.36 15.77 -22.20
CA ASN A 622 22.21 16.11 -20.79
C ASN A 622 22.90 15.05 -19.93
N LYS A 623 23.71 15.49 -18.97
CA LYS A 623 24.30 14.62 -17.98
C LYS A 623 23.26 14.27 -16.93
N VAL A 624 22.89 12.98 -16.81
CA VAL A 624 22.00 12.46 -15.78
C VAL A 624 22.80 11.62 -14.82
N VAL A 625 22.67 11.89 -13.52
CA VAL A 625 23.44 11.23 -12.47
C VAL A 625 22.49 10.66 -11.43
N PHE A 626 22.62 9.37 -11.14
CA PHE A 626 22.01 8.70 -10.01
C PHE A 626 23.04 8.51 -8.91
N GLY A 627 22.65 8.71 -7.66
CA GLY A 627 23.51 8.64 -6.51
C GLY A 627 22.78 8.33 -5.21
N ASN A 628 23.48 8.56 -4.09
CA ASN A 628 22.95 8.37 -2.74
C ASN A 628 23.45 9.53 -1.86
N GLU A 629 22.55 10.20 -1.17
CA GLU A 629 22.90 11.23 -0.17
C GLU A 629 23.24 10.66 1.21
N GLY A 630 23.07 9.35 1.38
CA GLY A 630 23.16 8.71 2.70
C GLY A 630 21.92 8.94 3.56
N GLY A 631 21.96 8.55 4.81
CA GLY A 631 20.91 8.74 5.80
C GLY A 631 21.45 8.65 7.21
N GLU A 632 20.70 9.18 8.17
CA GLU A 632 21.10 9.23 9.58
C GLU A 632 21.12 7.83 10.24
N ASP A 633 20.45 6.84 9.66
CA ASP A 633 20.11 5.58 10.34
C ASP A 633 21.06 4.41 10.07
N GLY A 634 22.16 4.61 9.33
CA GLY A 634 23.07 3.50 8.95
C GLY A 634 22.48 2.52 7.91
N PHE A 635 21.17 2.46 7.72
CA PHE A 635 20.46 1.68 6.68
C PHE A 635 20.62 2.29 5.28
N GLN A 636 21.09 3.50 5.19
CA GLN A 636 21.24 4.24 3.95
C GLN A 636 22.66 4.20 3.40
N ASN A 637 23.46 3.20 3.82
CA ASN A 637 24.83 3.01 3.30
C ASN A 637 24.84 2.81 1.78
N TYR A 638 23.76 2.19 1.24
CA TYR A 638 23.57 1.99 -0.18
C TYR A 638 22.17 2.43 -0.60
N ALA A 639 22.07 3.06 -1.76
CA ALA A 639 20.79 3.36 -2.41
C ALA A 639 20.05 2.09 -2.79
N ALA A 640 18.77 2.23 -3.19
CA ALA A 640 18.09 1.19 -3.95
C ALA A 640 18.88 0.89 -5.23
N ASP A 641 18.92 -0.37 -5.64
CA ASP A 641 19.61 -0.78 -6.85
C ASP A 641 18.91 -0.20 -8.08
N PHE A 642 19.68 0.38 -8.98
CA PHE A 642 19.16 1.02 -10.18
C PHE A 642 19.11 0.05 -11.36
N VAL A 643 17.94 -0.16 -11.95
CA VAL A 643 17.72 -1.05 -13.10
C VAL A 643 17.71 -0.28 -14.41
N GLY A 644 17.06 0.87 -14.44
CA GLY A 644 17.00 1.71 -15.62
C GLY A 644 16.03 2.89 -15.44
N VAL A 645 15.92 3.71 -16.48
CA VAL A 645 15.03 4.87 -16.45
C VAL A 645 14.36 5.08 -17.80
N ARG A 646 13.07 5.38 -17.77
CA ARG A 646 12.32 5.85 -18.93
C ARG A 646 12.19 7.36 -18.84
N VAL A 647 12.67 8.06 -19.86
CA VAL A 647 12.58 9.53 -20.00
C VAL A 647 11.45 9.86 -20.96
N LEU A 648 10.45 10.62 -20.51
CA LEU A 648 9.40 11.17 -21.37
C LEU A 648 9.86 12.52 -21.90
N ASP A 649 10.16 12.58 -23.20
CA ASP A 649 10.70 13.76 -23.88
C ASP A 649 9.78 14.28 -25.00
#